data_60cce641fbaf0ee1a261dde10bd27a27
#
_entry.id   60cce641fbaf0ee1a261dde10bd27a27
#
_cell.length_a   1.000
_cell.length_b   1.000
_cell.length_c   1.000
_cell.angle_alpha   90.00
_cell.angle_beta   90.00
_cell.angle_gamma   90.00
#
_symmetry.space_group_name_H-M   'P 1'
#
loop_
_entity.id
_entity.type
_entity.pdbx_description
1 polymer ?
#
loop_
_entity_poly.entity_id
_entity_poly.type
_entity_poly.pdbx_seq_one_letter_code
_entity_poly.pdbx_strand_id
1 'polypeptide(L)'
;MRRFSAIIFLLCTFVLAMSAQHIQRNYHNRSMSDVLIDLDKASKRYKISFIYNELEDFTVTQNVKTANIPDAIRKVIGFYPIQMTVGDSLITVECMRKSERKLIGRLIDNHNLPVEFANIQLLNPKDSSFLCGGVSNANGDFVIPCQQKQALMKVSFVGYKTICKLVPIARIGNVRMQANAYQLGKVEVKGKLRIDHGDHASYTFSDEQIRNSRHSQDLLGTLPGIYTDPMTGKTSSMTGKSIKILINNVPMTSENDLKAIAANKIKKVEYYEDPPIRYGDVGILMNIITKPLDTGYTTGFDVSSALTTGFSDDNVYFKYNKGNHQFSFDYNINVRNYRNWIEDNQYSFTLDDQQAVYDYHLHKRFGYTDNKFNLKYAYSKPDNVTFQVTFSPELSHKFNRGNSEVATQGNEAWKDGFGNTKDIVDYVKPAVDLYLSKQFAHKQTLDVDVLGSYFNTRQQMLNRQWTSDKDSILTDDDMHSRSHIYSLIGEADYTKEWEQGELSAGVYTWNKWSNYNVRNILSGYEPSKYSSCIKINTVYAQYQNHIGKFTYRIGVKSTWRTQSYQDLTYNNNYIHPLLYLSYKLKNGSLQLLSSSGTNYPAISTLSENMTIVIPGLMKQGNPNVKATMEWGPIFRYTYNDAMLYLQVALYGIYNDKVITPYYYWTTVNDKRSIVSTYENGSFYWRYGTGYYLQFKPFKNEVLKLMVGGGFEREVISNSYGRHCYWWSPFKYGINFRKGNWGASYQGNIPSKMAVLDYRKADEPKSEFSAFYQKGAWRFSLYGMWMFAPAKYESQSFDNPIMNQTEQHIIKDNRRMLMLGVSYNFFSGKKKNIRKNINNYDSDAGAFK
;
A
#
# COMPACT_ATOMS: atom_id res chain seq x y z
N MET A 1 19.37 -29.73 14.74
CA MET A 1 18.36 -29.23 15.67
C MET A 1 18.88 -28.85 17.06
N ARG A 2 19.87 -29.50 17.67
CA ARG A 2 20.40 -29.15 19.03
C ARG A 2 21.22 -27.84 19.14
N ARG A 3 21.70 -27.26 18.03
CA ARG A 3 22.46 -25.99 18.06
C ARG A 3 21.60 -24.73 17.86
N PHE A 4 20.38 -24.88 17.36
CA PHE A 4 19.42 -23.77 17.19
C PHE A 4 18.69 -23.44 18.51
N SER A 5 18.43 -24.42 19.35
CA SER A 5 17.78 -24.20 20.65
C SER A 5 18.68 -23.45 21.67
N ALA A 6 19.98 -23.56 21.53
CA ALA A 6 20.92 -22.87 22.44
C ALA A 6 21.03 -21.37 22.16
N ILE A 7 20.84 -20.94 20.89
CA ILE A 7 20.90 -19.52 20.50
C ILE A 7 19.62 -18.79 20.91
N ILE A 8 18.46 -19.44 20.82
CA ILE A 8 17.19 -18.87 21.29
C ILE A 8 17.17 -18.76 22.82
N PHE A 9 17.75 -19.69 23.55
CA PHE A 9 17.85 -19.62 25.02
C PHE A 9 18.82 -18.52 25.50
N LEU A 10 19.90 -18.27 24.75
CA LEU A 10 20.85 -17.19 25.07
C LEU A 10 20.29 -15.80 24.79
N LEU A 11 19.41 -15.65 23.78
CA LEU A 11 18.71 -14.38 23.51
C LEU A 11 17.61 -14.07 24.53
N CYS A 12 16.98 -15.08 25.12
CA CYS A 12 15.96 -14.89 26.16
C CYS A 12 16.55 -14.57 27.55
N THR A 13 17.79 -14.92 27.84
CA THR A 13 18.42 -14.65 29.13
C THR A 13 19.06 -13.26 29.26
N PHE A 14 19.23 -12.52 28.14
CA PHE A 14 19.80 -11.17 28.18
C PHE A 14 18.79 -10.04 28.45
N VAL A 15 17.49 -10.34 28.60
CA VAL A 15 16.42 -9.35 28.87
C VAL A 15 16.08 -9.21 30.37
N LEU A 16 16.68 -9.97 31.25
CA LEU A 16 16.30 -10.03 32.68
C LEU A 16 17.39 -9.51 33.63
N ALA A 17 17.90 -8.29 33.42
CA ALA A 17 18.59 -7.59 34.53
C ALA A 17 18.69 -6.07 34.27
N MET A 18 17.58 -5.36 34.28
CA MET A 18 17.54 -3.97 34.70
C MET A 18 16.38 -3.83 35.69
N SER A 19 16.65 -3.98 36.96
CA SER A 19 15.71 -3.60 38.03
C SER A 19 15.62 -2.07 38.04
N ALA A 20 14.67 -1.55 37.27
CA ALA A 20 14.29 -0.16 37.30
C ALA A 20 13.71 0.13 38.70
N GLN A 21 14.31 1.09 39.40
CA GLN A 21 13.83 1.55 40.69
C GLN A 21 12.47 2.24 40.48
N HIS A 22 11.37 1.56 40.75
CA HIS A 22 10.03 2.15 40.67
C HIS A 22 9.81 3.12 41.82
N ILE A 23 9.75 4.43 41.50
CA ILE A 23 9.41 5.46 42.48
C ILE A 23 7.91 5.69 42.38
N GLN A 24 7.21 5.42 43.49
CA GLN A 24 5.79 5.71 43.63
C GLN A 24 5.58 6.56 44.87
N ARG A 25 5.12 7.81 44.67
CA ARG A 25 4.85 8.78 45.71
C ARG A 25 3.59 9.56 45.41
N ASN A 26 2.81 9.89 46.41
CA ASN A 26 1.64 10.75 46.26
C ASN A 26 1.82 11.96 47.16
N TYR A 27 1.97 13.14 46.60
CA TYR A 27 2.12 14.41 47.33
C TYR A 27 0.80 15.18 47.21
N HIS A 28 0.37 15.76 48.30
CA HIS A 28 -0.80 16.60 48.33
C HIS A 28 -0.50 17.86 49.16
N ASN A 29 -0.47 19.01 48.49
CA ASN A 29 -0.20 20.36 49.05
C ASN A 29 1.08 20.41 49.92
N ARG A 30 2.15 19.68 49.55
CA ARG A 30 3.43 19.68 50.22
C ARG A 30 4.38 20.69 49.61
N SER A 31 5.28 21.30 50.47
CA SER A 31 6.28 22.20 49.96
C SER A 31 7.24 21.48 49.00
N MET A 32 7.71 22.16 47.97
CA MET A 32 8.70 21.60 47.00
C MET A 32 9.96 21.17 47.75
N SER A 33 10.41 21.92 48.72
CA SER A 33 11.58 21.61 49.52
C SER A 33 11.44 20.29 50.27
N ASP A 34 10.27 20.04 50.90
CA ASP A 34 9.99 18.75 51.59
C ASP A 34 9.88 17.58 50.60
N VAL A 35 9.31 17.82 49.43
CA VAL A 35 9.22 16.82 48.36
C VAL A 35 10.58 16.42 47.84
N LEU A 36 11.48 17.40 47.66
CA LEU A 36 12.87 17.12 47.23
C LEU A 36 13.67 16.37 48.29
N ILE A 37 13.44 16.65 49.61
CA ILE A 37 14.02 15.88 50.70
C ILE A 37 13.54 14.43 50.66
N ASP A 38 12.24 14.18 50.40
CA ASP A 38 11.69 12.83 50.31
C ASP A 38 12.25 12.06 49.09
N LEU A 39 12.38 12.75 47.95
CA LEU A 39 13.01 12.17 46.77
C LEU A 39 14.50 11.91 46.94
N ASP A 40 15.24 12.79 47.67
CA ASP A 40 16.65 12.58 48.00
C ASP A 40 16.85 11.31 48.85
N LYS A 41 15.98 11.11 49.87
CA LYS A 41 15.97 9.90 50.70
C LYS A 41 15.63 8.63 49.89
N ALA A 42 14.80 8.76 48.84
CA ALA A 42 14.42 7.65 47.98
C ALA A 42 15.47 7.34 46.90
N SER A 43 16.42 8.25 46.69
CA SER A 43 17.45 8.13 45.66
C SER A 43 18.60 7.25 46.12
N LYS A 44 18.96 6.25 45.28
CA LYS A 44 20.15 5.41 45.49
C LYS A 44 21.37 5.89 44.70
N ARG A 45 21.17 6.70 43.66
CA ARG A 45 22.22 7.10 42.74
C ARG A 45 22.58 8.58 42.85
N TYR A 46 21.57 9.42 43.06
CA TYR A 46 21.75 10.86 43.03
C TYR A 46 21.59 11.47 44.39
N LYS A 47 22.41 12.49 44.71
CA LYS A 47 22.19 13.45 45.79
C LYS A 47 21.47 14.66 45.20
N ILE A 48 20.43 15.15 45.88
CA ILE A 48 19.67 16.33 45.42
C ILE A 48 20.11 17.56 46.22
N SER A 49 20.66 18.54 45.53
CA SER A 49 21.10 19.80 46.08
C SER A 49 20.12 20.92 45.75
N PHE A 50 19.68 21.66 46.72
CA PHE A 50 18.78 22.82 46.56
C PHE A 50 18.85 23.74 47.81
N ILE A 51 18.34 24.96 47.66
CA ILE A 51 18.23 25.89 48.81
C ILE A 51 16.79 25.85 49.31
N TYR A 52 16.65 25.45 50.59
CA TYR A 52 15.33 25.17 51.18
C TYR A 52 14.37 26.38 51.06
N ASN A 53 14.81 27.57 51.53
CA ASN A 53 14.00 28.80 51.53
C ASN A 53 13.68 29.39 50.14
N GLU A 54 14.40 28.98 49.11
CA GLU A 54 14.06 29.36 47.74
C GLU A 54 12.84 28.61 47.23
N LEU A 55 12.66 27.36 47.64
CA LEU A 55 11.69 26.46 47.05
C LEU A 55 10.52 26.07 48.01
N GLU A 56 10.55 26.47 49.27
CA GLU A 56 9.52 26.10 50.28
C GLU A 56 8.12 26.61 49.95
N ASP A 57 8.02 27.79 49.28
CA ASP A 57 6.74 28.41 48.93
C ASP A 57 6.02 27.71 47.76
N PHE A 58 6.72 26.88 46.95
CA PHE A 58 6.16 26.16 45.82
C PHE A 58 5.48 24.87 46.32
N THR A 59 4.18 24.79 46.14
CA THR A 59 3.40 23.62 46.61
C THR A 59 3.26 22.55 45.51
N VAL A 60 3.39 21.31 45.94
CA VAL A 60 3.30 20.14 45.06
C VAL A 60 2.08 19.31 45.41
N THR A 61 1.19 19.12 44.40
CA THR A 61 0.11 18.14 44.43
C THR A 61 0.23 17.26 43.21
N GLN A 62 0.86 16.06 43.36
CA GLN A 62 1.19 15.21 42.20
C GLN A 62 1.31 13.75 42.60
N ASN A 63 0.77 12.87 41.79
CA ASN A 63 1.01 11.44 41.87
C ASN A 63 2.22 11.07 41.01
N VAL A 64 3.34 10.80 41.63
CA VAL A 64 4.61 10.50 41.00
C VAL A 64 4.75 8.99 40.85
N LYS A 65 4.71 8.50 39.61
CA LYS A 65 5.05 7.12 39.22
C LYS A 65 6.08 7.19 38.11
N THR A 66 7.35 6.88 38.45
CA THR A 66 8.47 7.00 37.52
C THR A 66 9.49 5.90 37.72
N ALA A 67 10.32 5.66 36.71
CA ALA A 67 11.40 4.68 36.76
C ALA A 67 12.73 5.23 37.32
N ASN A 68 12.83 6.55 37.50
CA ASN A 68 14.06 7.18 37.97
C ASN A 68 13.79 8.53 38.65
N ILE A 69 14.76 9.02 39.46
CA ILE A 69 14.71 10.27 40.23
C ILE A 69 14.62 11.52 39.35
N PRO A 70 15.42 11.69 38.28
CA PRO A 70 15.28 12.86 37.41
C PRO A 70 13.86 13.05 36.86
N ASP A 71 13.19 11.99 36.45
CA ASP A 71 11.82 12.07 35.94
C ASP A 71 10.81 12.37 37.05
N ALA A 72 11.08 11.90 38.27
CA ALA A 72 10.27 12.25 39.43
C ALA A 72 10.38 13.75 39.73
N ILE A 73 11.59 14.32 39.73
CA ILE A 73 11.82 15.74 39.95
C ILE A 73 11.19 16.57 38.86
N ARG A 74 11.32 16.20 37.56
CA ARG A 74 10.64 16.90 36.45
C ARG A 74 9.14 16.99 36.65
N LYS A 75 8.52 15.89 37.10
CA LYS A 75 7.08 15.87 37.37
C LYS A 75 6.68 16.82 38.49
N VAL A 76 7.43 16.88 39.59
CA VAL A 76 7.08 17.74 40.73
C VAL A 76 7.38 19.22 40.47
N ILE A 77 8.42 19.52 39.72
CA ILE A 77 8.71 20.88 39.24
C ILE A 77 7.56 21.40 38.37
N GLY A 78 7.04 20.57 37.44
CA GLY A 78 5.91 20.95 36.59
C GLY A 78 6.18 22.24 35.80
N PHE A 79 5.30 23.22 35.96
CA PHE A 79 5.38 24.53 35.29
C PHE A 79 5.94 25.65 36.16
N TYR A 80 6.45 25.34 37.32
CA TYR A 80 7.10 26.33 38.17
C TYR A 80 8.40 26.84 37.54
N PRO A 81 8.79 28.09 37.81
CA PRO A 81 10.06 28.67 37.30
C PRO A 81 11.27 28.10 38.07
N ILE A 82 11.39 26.78 38.00
CA ILE A 82 12.44 25.99 38.66
C ILE A 82 13.16 25.19 37.59
N GLN A 83 14.50 25.24 37.61
CA GLN A 83 15.31 24.41 36.72
C GLN A 83 15.99 23.27 37.47
N MET A 84 16.25 22.20 36.77
CA MET A 84 16.98 21.05 37.25
C MET A 84 18.18 20.75 36.34
N THR A 85 19.34 20.64 36.91
CA THR A 85 20.58 20.22 36.25
C THR A 85 20.96 18.83 36.78
N VAL A 86 21.18 17.86 35.89
CA VAL A 86 21.51 16.49 36.25
C VAL A 86 22.99 16.23 35.90
N GLY A 87 23.83 16.00 36.93
CA GLY A 87 25.19 15.51 36.77
C GLY A 87 25.26 13.99 37.00
N ASP A 88 26.45 13.43 37.09
CA ASP A 88 26.66 11.97 37.22
C ASP A 88 26.12 11.38 38.54
N SER A 89 26.22 12.12 39.64
CA SER A 89 25.75 11.70 40.99
C SER A 89 25.03 12.82 41.74
N LEU A 90 24.95 14.04 41.17
CA LEU A 90 24.36 15.21 41.79
C LEU A 90 23.25 15.78 40.92
N ILE A 91 22.10 16.06 41.50
CA ILE A 91 21.03 16.82 40.85
C ILE A 91 20.91 18.14 41.57
N THR A 92 21.07 19.25 40.86
CA THR A 92 20.84 20.59 41.42
C THR A 92 19.45 21.08 40.96
N VAL A 93 18.65 21.55 41.94
CA VAL A 93 17.33 22.13 41.70
C VAL A 93 17.32 23.55 42.26
N GLU A 94 17.11 24.52 41.43
CA GLU A 94 17.16 25.94 41.76
C GLU A 94 16.07 26.74 41.09
N CYS A 95 15.67 27.87 41.70
CA CYS A 95 14.74 28.80 41.09
C CYS A 95 15.41 29.54 39.92
N MET A 96 14.77 29.61 38.75
CA MET A 96 15.29 30.29 37.55
C MET A 96 15.53 31.79 37.75
N ARG A 97 14.84 32.38 38.74
CA ARG A 97 14.99 33.76 39.11
C ARG A 97 15.13 33.89 40.62
N LYS A 98 16.26 34.41 41.09
CA LYS A 98 16.51 34.71 42.51
C LYS A 98 15.86 36.04 42.84
N SER A 99 14.91 36.05 43.78
CA SER A 99 14.28 37.26 44.30
C SER A 99 13.81 36.99 45.72
N GLU A 100 14.10 37.92 46.63
CA GLU A 100 13.60 37.88 48.00
C GLU A 100 12.10 38.10 48.10
N ARG A 101 11.48 38.65 47.00
CA ARG A 101 10.07 38.92 46.94
C ARG A 101 9.40 37.94 45.96
N LYS A 102 8.30 37.37 46.39
CA LYS A 102 7.49 36.45 45.61
C LYS A 102 6.04 36.89 45.66
N LEU A 103 5.37 36.91 44.49
CA LEU A 103 3.89 37.03 44.45
C LEU A 103 3.33 35.61 44.63
N ILE A 104 2.58 35.42 45.73
CA ILE A 104 2.00 34.13 46.07
C ILE A 104 0.47 34.31 46.17
N GLY A 105 -0.26 33.46 45.48
CA GLY A 105 -1.72 33.48 45.49
C GLY A 105 -2.34 32.19 44.98
N ARG A 106 -3.64 32.18 44.99
CA ARG A 106 -4.44 31.07 44.49
C ARG A 106 -5.55 31.52 43.56
N LEU A 107 -5.67 30.96 42.40
CA LEU A 107 -6.73 31.19 41.46
C LEU A 107 -7.91 30.25 41.72
N ILE A 108 -9.12 30.85 41.89
CA ILE A 108 -10.35 30.11 42.07
C ILE A 108 -11.42 30.64 41.09
N ASP A 109 -12.38 29.82 40.76
CA ASP A 109 -13.55 30.20 39.98
C ASP A 109 -14.71 30.74 40.87
N ASN A 110 -15.87 30.99 40.27
CA ASN A 110 -17.06 31.43 40.95
C ASN A 110 -17.64 30.38 41.93
N HIS A 111 -17.26 29.12 41.77
CA HIS A 111 -17.69 28.01 42.61
C HIS A 111 -16.64 27.61 43.66
N ASN A 112 -15.60 28.45 43.84
CA ASN A 112 -14.43 28.19 44.69
C ASN A 112 -13.56 26.99 44.26
N LEU A 113 -13.73 26.51 43.01
CA LEU A 113 -12.90 25.46 42.48
C LEU A 113 -11.56 26.07 41.98
N PRO A 114 -10.44 25.32 42.09
CA PRO A 114 -9.14 25.80 41.63
C PRO A 114 -9.14 25.97 40.08
N VAL A 115 -8.55 27.03 39.59
CA VAL A 115 -8.29 27.24 38.17
C VAL A 115 -6.84 26.85 37.92
N GLU A 116 -6.66 25.67 37.35
CA GLU A 116 -5.33 25.13 37.04
C GLU A 116 -4.82 25.59 35.66
N PHE A 117 -3.51 25.72 35.54
CA PHE A 117 -2.80 26.08 34.30
C PHE A 117 -3.18 27.45 33.71
N ALA A 118 -3.74 28.35 34.52
CA ALA A 118 -3.97 29.72 34.09
C ALA A 118 -2.63 30.47 33.99
N ASN A 119 -2.50 31.27 32.94
CA ASN A 119 -1.30 32.08 32.69
C ASN A 119 -1.34 33.36 33.52
N ILE A 120 -0.32 33.61 34.33
CA ILE A 120 -0.14 34.81 35.16
C ILE A 120 1.08 35.59 34.66
N GLN A 121 0.89 36.80 34.22
CA GLN A 121 1.92 37.72 33.79
C GLN A 121 1.99 38.90 34.77
N LEU A 122 3.18 39.27 35.16
CA LEU A 122 3.48 40.48 35.91
C LEU A 122 4.10 41.52 34.98
N LEU A 123 3.43 42.64 34.83
CA LEU A 123 3.80 43.70 33.94
C LEU A 123 4.22 44.97 34.76
N ASN A 124 5.09 45.76 34.19
CA ASN A 124 5.46 47.04 34.77
C ASN A 124 4.28 47.98 34.79
N PRO A 125 3.90 48.58 35.97
CA PRO A 125 2.77 49.47 36.05
C PRO A 125 2.85 50.75 35.20
N LYS A 126 4.07 51.19 34.79
CA LYS A 126 4.28 52.38 34.01
C LYS A 126 4.06 52.26 32.51
N ASP A 127 4.54 51.16 31.94
CA ASP A 127 4.62 50.94 30.48
C ASP A 127 4.02 49.59 30.01
N SER A 128 3.49 48.80 30.95
CA SER A 128 2.98 47.41 30.70
C SER A 128 4.01 46.48 30.08
N SER A 129 5.28 46.73 30.16
CA SER A 129 6.33 45.80 29.74
C SER A 129 6.34 44.56 30.63
N PHE A 130 6.68 43.39 30.03
CA PHE A 130 6.71 42.13 30.74
C PHE A 130 7.87 42.07 31.73
N LEU A 131 7.57 41.81 33.00
CA LEU A 131 8.56 41.63 34.06
C LEU A 131 8.88 40.15 34.32
N CYS A 132 7.86 39.37 34.63
CA CYS A 132 7.97 37.94 34.93
C CYS A 132 6.58 37.30 34.87
N GLY A 133 6.51 35.99 34.92
CA GLY A 133 5.24 35.28 34.88
C GLY A 133 5.38 33.83 35.29
N GLY A 134 4.25 33.13 35.38
CA GLY A 134 4.11 31.72 35.72
C GLY A 134 2.71 31.20 35.43
N VAL A 135 2.46 29.98 35.83
CA VAL A 135 1.17 29.31 35.68
C VAL A 135 0.69 28.78 37.03
N SER A 136 -0.61 28.71 37.25
CA SER A 136 -1.19 28.08 38.43
C SER A 136 -1.06 26.55 38.36
N ASN A 137 -0.85 25.91 39.50
CA ASN A 137 -0.80 24.46 39.62
C ASN A 137 -2.20 23.82 39.68
N ALA A 138 -2.27 22.51 39.86
CA ALA A 138 -3.53 21.74 39.97
C ALA A 138 -4.46 22.22 41.12
N ASN A 139 -3.93 22.87 42.17
CA ASN A 139 -4.71 23.49 43.27
C ASN A 139 -5.07 24.94 43.01
N GLY A 140 -4.69 25.49 41.85
CA GLY A 140 -4.81 26.90 41.53
C GLY A 140 -3.73 27.80 42.15
N ASP A 141 -2.79 27.25 42.95
CA ASP A 141 -1.73 28.01 43.60
C ASP A 141 -0.67 28.47 42.59
N PHE A 142 -0.12 29.64 42.80
CA PHE A 142 0.97 30.19 41.98
C PHE A 142 2.01 30.90 42.85
N VAL A 143 3.28 30.80 42.45
CA VAL A 143 4.40 31.46 43.09
C VAL A 143 5.29 32.07 41.98
N ILE A 144 5.43 33.38 41.99
CA ILE A 144 6.16 34.10 40.95
C ILE A 144 7.18 35.01 41.58
N PRO A 145 8.50 34.71 41.50
CA PRO A 145 9.56 35.57 41.97
C PRO A 145 9.63 36.86 41.15
N CYS A 146 9.63 38.03 41.82
CA CYS A 146 9.67 39.33 41.16
C CYS A 146 10.38 40.35 42.04
N GLN A 147 11.33 41.09 41.49
CA GLN A 147 12.15 42.08 42.22
C GLN A 147 11.41 43.37 42.56
N GLN A 148 10.33 43.68 41.88
CA GLN A 148 9.53 44.91 42.06
C GLN A 148 8.75 44.86 43.39
N LYS A 149 8.40 46.07 43.94
CA LYS A 149 7.52 46.17 45.09
C LYS A 149 6.04 45.91 44.74
N GLN A 150 5.64 46.26 43.51
CA GLN A 150 4.32 46.05 42.97
C GLN A 150 4.37 45.90 41.47
N ALA A 151 3.37 45.18 40.90
CA ALA A 151 3.26 44.93 39.46
C ALA A 151 1.80 44.93 39.04
N LEU A 152 1.56 45.15 37.76
CA LEU A 152 0.27 44.94 37.13
C LEU A 152 0.14 43.45 36.82
N MET A 153 -0.64 42.73 37.62
CA MET A 153 -0.90 41.30 37.43
C MET A 153 -1.99 41.09 36.36
N LYS A 154 -1.67 40.43 35.31
CA LYS A 154 -2.57 40.00 34.25
C LYS A 154 -2.74 38.49 34.32
N VAL A 155 -3.95 38.00 34.58
CA VAL A 155 -4.30 36.58 34.63
C VAL A 155 -5.22 36.24 33.48
N SER A 156 -4.88 35.25 32.69
CA SER A 156 -5.69 34.79 31.56
C SER A 156 -5.79 33.27 31.51
N PHE A 157 -6.99 32.78 31.22
CA PHE A 157 -7.29 31.38 30.99
C PHE A 157 -8.46 31.20 30.05
N VAL A 158 -8.46 30.13 29.26
CA VAL A 158 -9.54 29.87 28.29
C VAL A 158 -10.86 29.66 29.01
N GLY A 159 -11.92 30.36 28.63
CA GLY A 159 -13.24 30.29 29.26
C GLY A 159 -13.44 31.25 30.45
N TYR A 160 -12.46 32.11 30.79
CA TYR A 160 -12.54 33.08 31.85
C TYR A 160 -12.23 34.50 31.36
N LYS A 161 -12.80 35.50 32.05
CA LYS A 161 -12.46 36.90 31.80
C LYS A 161 -11.04 37.18 32.30
N THR A 162 -10.23 37.81 31.46
CA THR A 162 -8.90 38.24 31.82
C THR A 162 -8.95 39.24 32.98
N ILE A 163 -8.20 39.00 34.03
CA ILE A 163 -8.02 39.91 35.16
C ILE A 163 -6.79 40.75 34.91
N CYS A 164 -6.91 42.05 35.12
CA CYS A 164 -5.78 42.96 35.08
C CYS A 164 -5.87 43.88 36.32
N LYS A 165 -4.94 43.68 37.26
CA LYS A 165 -5.00 44.40 38.56
C LYS A 165 -3.61 44.72 39.08
N LEU A 166 -3.44 45.92 39.60
CA LEU A 166 -2.20 46.28 40.33
C LEU A 166 -2.15 45.54 41.68
N VAL A 167 -1.09 44.82 41.94
CA VAL A 167 -0.92 44.02 43.17
C VAL A 167 0.47 44.27 43.80
N PRO A 168 0.59 44.27 45.14
CA PRO A 168 1.90 44.21 45.76
C PRO A 168 2.53 42.84 45.56
N ILE A 169 3.85 42.80 45.47
CA ILE A 169 4.57 41.49 45.38
C ILE A 169 4.72 40.92 46.80
N ALA A 170 3.72 40.21 47.19
CA ALA A 170 3.55 39.56 48.50
C ALA A 170 2.50 38.42 48.36
N ARG A 171 2.13 37.77 49.47
CA ARG A 171 1.00 36.82 49.50
C ARG A 171 -0.33 37.61 49.42
N ILE A 172 -1.09 37.40 48.35
CA ILE A 172 -2.35 38.13 48.03
C ILE A 172 -3.61 37.29 48.21
N GLY A 173 -3.49 36.02 48.67
CA GLY A 173 -4.64 35.15 48.88
C GLY A 173 -5.34 34.68 47.62
N ASN A 174 -6.66 34.50 47.71
CA ASN A 174 -7.46 34.02 46.59
C ASN A 174 -7.79 35.11 45.56
N VAL A 175 -7.53 34.83 44.30
CA VAL A 175 -7.89 35.66 43.17
C VAL A 175 -9.00 34.93 42.39
N ARG A 176 -10.19 35.55 42.34
CA ARG A 176 -11.40 34.96 41.72
C ARG A 176 -11.49 35.29 40.24
N MET A 177 -11.54 34.27 39.40
CA MET A 177 -11.76 34.41 37.97
C MET A 177 -13.25 34.22 37.63
N GLN A 178 -13.83 35.13 36.85
CA GLN A 178 -15.18 34.99 36.35
C GLN A 178 -15.23 34.23 35.03
N ALA A 179 -16.09 33.23 34.95
CA ALA A 179 -16.33 32.54 33.69
C ALA A 179 -16.80 33.53 32.59
N ASN A 180 -16.24 33.40 31.44
CA ASN A 180 -16.62 34.19 30.26
C ASN A 180 -17.10 33.22 29.20
N ALA A 181 -18.39 33.16 28.94
CA ALA A 181 -18.99 32.47 27.86
C ALA A 181 -18.65 33.16 26.53
N TYR A 182 -17.37 33.21 26.17
CA TYR A 182 -17.04 33.44 24.77
C TYR A 182 -17.44 32.19 24.02
N GLN A 183 -18.50 32.23 23.24
CA GLN A 183 -18.55 31.40 22.03
C GLN A 183 -17.33 31.85 21.21
N LEU A 184 -16.29 31.03 21.24
CA LEU A 184 -15.22 31.13 20.25
C LEU A 184 -15.94 31.05 18.90
N GLY A 185 -16.03 32.18 18.20
CA GLY A 185 -16.43 32.17 16.79
C GLY A 185 -15.57 31.07 16.14
N LYS A 186 -16.25 30.16 15.44
CA LYS A 186 -15.61 29.05 14.73
C LYS A 186 -14.46 29.65 13.92
N VAL A 187 -13.26 29.56 14.46
CA VAL A 187 -12.04 29.87 13.70
C VAL A 187 -11.92 28.74 12.70
N GLU A 188 -12.51 28.95 11.54
CA GLU A 188 -12.31 28.09 10.40
C GLU A 188 -10.85 28.31 9.93
N VAL A 189 -9.93 27.63 10.56
CA VAL A 189 -8.57 27.48 10.02
C VAL A 189 -8.73 26.69 8.73
N LYS A 190 -8.87 27.39 7.61
CA LYS A 190 -8.75 26.78 6.27
C LYS A 190 -7.31 26.36 6.08
N GLY A 191 -6.91 25.28 6.75
CA GLY A 191 -5.67 24.58 6.46
C GLY A 191 -5.70 24.19 4.99
N LYS A 192 -4.60 24.37 4.29
CA LYS A 192 -4.48 23.87 2.92
C LYS A 192 -4.72 22.37 2.94
N LEU A 193 -5.79 21.90 2.27
CA LEU A 193 -6.12 20.47 2.18
C LEU A 193 -5.03 19.66 1.46
N ARG A 194 -4.15 20.32 0.73
CA ARG A 194 -2.97 19.75 0.07
C ARG A 194 -1.74 20.61 0.30
N ILE A 195 -0.65 19.96 0.68
CA ILE A 195 0.70 20.57 0.78
C ILE A 195 1.62 19.77 -0.13
N ASP A 196 2.28 20.43 -1.06
CA ASP A 196 3.27 19.84 -1.96
C ASP A 196 4.66 19.93 -1.34
N HIS A 197 5.38 18.81 -1.26
CA HIS A 197 6.72 18.70 -0.73
C HIS A 197 7.79 18.55 -1.83
N GLY A 198 7.35 18.49 -3.12
CA GLY A 198 8.23 18.36 -4.27
C GLY A 198 8.35 16.91 -4.77
N ASP A 199 8.57 15.96 -3.89
CA ASP A 199 8.61 14.52 -4.17
C ASP A 199 7.28 13.82 -3.88
N HIS A 200 6.46 14.40 -3.00
CA HIS A 200 5.14 13.92 -2.66
C HIS A 200 4.19 15.06 -2.31
N ALA A 201 2.91 14.78 -2.22
CA ALA A 201 1.90 15.70 -1.71
C ALA A 201 1.26 15.12 -0.43
N SER A 202 1.16 15.95 0.61
CA SER A 202 0.38 15.61 1.81
C SER A 202 -1.05 16.10 1.65
N TYR A 203 -2.03 15.20 1.80
CA TYR A 203 -3.45 15.49 1.79
C TYR A 203 -4.02 15.40 3.20
N THR A 204 -4.77 16.42 3.60
CA THR A 204 -5.65 16.42 4.79
C THR A 204 -7.10 16.47 4.33
N PHE A 205 -8.02 16.08 5.18
CA PHE A 205 -9.42 15.95 4.81
C PHE A 205 -10.28 16.96 5.59
N SER A 206 -11.29 17.50 4.94
CA SER A 206 -12.27 18.36 5.58
C SER A 206 -13.17 17.56 6.52
N ASP A 207 -13.81 18.25 7.50
CA ASP A 207 -14.78 17.62 8.39
C ASP A 207 -15.93 16.97 7.62
N GLU A 208 -16.31 17.54 6.47
CA GLU A 208 -17.35 16.99 5.61
C GLU A 208 -16.89 15.66 4.97
N GLN A 209 -15.69 15.61 4.42
CA GLN A 209 -15.12 14.36 3.87
C GLN A 209 -15.04 13.29 4.95
N ILE A 210 -14.59 13.65 6.17
CA ILE A 210 -14.47 12.71 7.30
C ILE A 210 -15.86 12.21 7.72
N ARG A 211 -16.86 13.09 7.90
CA ARG A 211 -18.21 12.68 8.29
C ARG A 211 -18.90 11.80 7.26
N ASN A 212 -18.61 12.04 5.97
CA ASN A 212 -19.17 11.27 4.88
C ASN A 212 -18.46 9.93 4.67
N SER A 213 -17.36 9.63 5.35
CA SER A 213 -16.56 8.42 5.19
C SER A 213 -16.65 7.51 6.42
N ARG A 214 -16.81 6.21 6.23
CA ARG A 214 -16.82 5.21 7.32
C ARG A 214 -15.41 4.92 7.82
N HIS A 215 -14.50 4.72 6.90
CA HIS A 215 -13.14 4.27 7.13
C HIS A 215 -12.15 4.93 6.15
N SER A 216 -10.87 4.63 6.31
CA SER A 216 -9.81 5.26 5.52
C SER A 216 -9.95 5.04 4.02
N GLN A 217 -10.42 3.88 3.59
CA GLN A 217 -10.60 3.54 2.18
C GLN A 217 -11.57 4.50 1.46
N ASP A 218 -12.69 4.85 2.12
CA ASP A 218 -13.64 5.84 1.58
C ASP A 218 -12.98 7.23 1.38
N LEU A 219 -12.02 7.61 2.23
CA LEU A 219 -11.27 8.86 2.10
C LEU A 219 -10.23 8.79 0.97
N LEU A 220 -9.54 7.66 0.80
CA LEU A 220 -8.59 7.49 -0.30
C LEU A 220 -9.25 7.69 -1.67
N GLY A 221 -10.48 7.22 -1.86
CA GLY A 221 -11.26 7.45 -3.09
C GLY A 221 -11.57 8.92 -3.39
N THR A 222 -11.33 9.85 -2.45
CA THR A 222 -11.47 11.30 -2.68
C THR A 222 -10.19 11.93 -3.25
N LEU A 223 -9.05 11.22 -3.19
CA LEU A 223 -7.77 11.69 -3.72
C LEU A 223 -7.79 11.76 -5.25
N PRO A 224 -7.03 12.69 -5.85
CA PRO A 224 -6.94 12.79 -7.30
C PRO A 224 -6.37 11.52 -7.93
N GLY A 225 -6.97 11.07 -9.05
CA GLY A 225 -6.51 9.90 -9.78
C GLY A 225 -6.74 8.55 -9.09
N ILE A 226 -7.31 8.56 -7.89
CA ILE A 226 -7.60 7.36 -7.12
C ILE A 226 -9.08 7.00 -7.23
N TYR A 227 -9.33 5.74 -7.45
CA TYR A 227 -10.64 5.14 -7.49
C TYR A 227 -10.68 3.96 -6.52
N THR A 228 -11.72 3.88 -5.73
CA THR A 228 -12.02 2.71 -4.92
C THR A 228 -13.19 1.99 -5.57
N ASP A 229 -12.97 0.77 -6.01
CA ASP A 229 -14.02 -0.10 -6.55
C ASP A 229 -15.09 -0.29 -5.48
N PRO A 230 -16.32 0.15 -5.72
CA PRO A 230 -17.34 0.12 -4.71
C PRO A 230 -17.80 -1.31 -4.36
N MET A 231 -17.53 -2.28 -5.21
CA MET A 231 -17.91 -3.68 -5.06
C MET A 231 -16.83 -4.46 -4.30
N THR A 232 -15.62 -4.50 -4.83
CA THR A 232 -14.51 -5.26 -4.24
C THR A 232 -13.81 -4.50 -3.12
N GLY A 233 -14.03 -3.19 -3.03
CA GLY A 233 -13.31 -2.29 -2.15
C GLY A 233 -11.86 -2.08 -2.58
N LYS A 234 -11.42 -2.59 -3.73
CA LYS A 234 -10.04 -2.45 -4.19
C LYS A 234 -9.75 -1.02 -4.59
N THR A 235 -8.65 -0.49 -4.07
CA THR A 235 -8.15 0.84 -4.43
C THR A 235 -7.29 0.75 -5.69
N SER A 236 -7.65 1.50 -6.72
CA SER A 236 -7.02 1.47 -8.05
C SER A 236 -6.71 2.87 -8.56
N SER A 237 -5.80 2.97 -9.52
CA SER A 237 -5.48 4.22 -10.21
C SER A 237 -6.27 4.38 -11.51
N MET A 238 -6.83 5.55 -11.74
CA MET A 238 -7.46 5.88 -13.03
C MET A 238 -6.44 5.95 -14.18
N THR A 239 -5.16 6.18 -13.86
CA THR A 239 -4.07 6.20 -14.85
C THR A 239 -3.51 4.80 -15.15
N GLY A 240 -4.01 3.75 -14.49
CA GLY A 240 -3.55 2.37 -14.67
C GLY A 240 -2.24 2.03 -13.95
N LYS A 241 -1.66 2.97 -13.20
CA LYS A 241 -0.44 2.72 -12.40
C LYS A 241 -0.72 1.75 -11.25
N SER A 242 0.26 0.91 -10.92
CA SER A 242 0.23 0.09 -9.70
C SER A 242 0.23 0.96 -8.45
N ILE A 243 -0.53 0.56 -7.44
CA ILE A 243 -0.63 1.28 -6.16
C ILE A 243 -0.07 0.43 -5.04
N LYS A 244 0.78 1.03 -4.19
CA LYS A 244 1.19 0.49 -2.88
C LYS A 244 0.65 1.40 -1.79
N ILE A 245 -0.02 0.83 -0.78
CA ILE A 245 -0.59 1.59 0.32
C ILE A 245 0.13 1.23 1.60
N LEU A 246 0.54 2.26 2.33
CA LEU A 246 1.14 2.15 3.66
C LEU A 246 0.19 2.74 4.71
N ILE A 247 0.26 2.21 5.91
CA ILE A 247 -0.41 2.75 7.10
C ILE A 247 0.67 3.04 8.14
N ASN A 248 0.96 4.33 8.38
CA ASN A 248 2.08 4.78 9.23
C ASN A 248 3.42 4.18 8.79
N ASN A 249 3.73 4.26 7.51
CA ASN A 249 4.87 3.66 6.82
C ASN A 249 4.88 2.11 6.79
N VAL A 250 3.73 1.46 7.02
CA VAL A 250 3.58 0.01 6.99
C VAL A 250 2.77 -0.38 5.77
N PRO A 251 3.25 -1.21 4.84
CA PRO A 251 2.42 -1.78 3.81
C PRO A 251 1.22 -2.51 4.40
N MET A 252 0.04 -2.25 3.83
CA MET A 252 -1.14 -3.01 4.17
C MET A 252 -0.97 -4.47 3.71
N THR A 253 -1.51 -5.40 4.46
CA THR A 253 -1.52 -6.82 4.10
C THR A 253 -2.80 -7.23 3.39
N SER A 254 -3.88 -6.49 3.62
CA SER A 254 -5.15 -6.66 2.92
C SER A 254 -5.92 -5.33 2.86
N GLU A 255 -6.92 -5.23 1.99
CA GLU A 255 -7.83 -4.07 1.93
C GLU A 255 -8.58 -3.87 3.27
N ASN A 256 -8.70 -4.91 4.09
CA ASN A 256 -9.32 -4.83 5.41
C ASN A 256 -8.51 -4.01 6.42
N ASP A 257 -7.20 -3.88 6.23
CA ASP A 257 -6.38 -2.96 7.04
C ASP A 257 -6.87 -1.51 6.90
N LEU A 258 -7.35 -1.11 5.72
CA LEU A 258 -7.94 0.21 5.46
C LEU A 258 -9.32 0.35 6.11
N LYS A 259 -10.15 -0.69 6.01
CA LYS A 259 -11.49 -0.72 6.60
C LYS A 259 -11.43 -0.70 8.13
N ALA A 260 -10.36 -1.21 8.70
CA ALA A 260 -10.12 -1.22 10.14
C ALA A 260 -9.69 0.14 10.73
N ILE A 261 -9.58 1.21 9.91
CA ILE A 261 -9.23 2.57 10.36
C ILE A 261 -10.43 3.49 10.14
N ALA A 262 -11.00 4.01 11.24
CA ALA A 262 -12.06 5.02 11.14
C ALA A 262 -11.57 6.29 10.45
N ALA A 263 -12.40 6.90 9.60
CA ALA A 263 -12.05 8.08 8.82
C ALA A 263 -11.52 9.25 9.67
N ASN A 264 -12.10 9.49 10.86
CA ASN A 264 -11.70 10.55 11.78
C ASN A 264 -10.35 10.33 12.48
N LYS A 265 -9.76 9.12 12.30
CA LYS A 265 -8.45 8.78 12.85
C LYS A 265 -7.32 9.07 11.86
N ILE A 266 -7.61 9.42 10.63
CA ILE A 266 -6.59 9.85 9.68
C ILE A 266 -6.13 11.26 10.03
N LYS A 267 -4.82 11.45 10.07
CA LYS A 267 -4.17 12.76 10.24
C LYS A 267 -3.87 13.38 8.88
N LYS A 268 -3.26 12.61 7.98
CA LYS A 268 -2.93 12.99 6.60
C LYS A 268 -2.67 11.74 5.75
N VAL A 269 -2.67 11.91 4.44
CA VAL A 269 -2.16 10.92 3.48
C VAL A 269 -1.00 11.55 2.71
N GLU A 270 0.14 10.90 2.72
CA GLU A 270 1.31 11.24 1.89
C GLU A 270 1.18 10.47 0.58
N TYR A 271 1.09 11.20 -0.51
CA TYR A 271 0.82 10.67 -1.85
C TYR A 271 2.05 10.91 -2.73
N TYR A 272 2.70 9.83 -3.13
CA TYR A 272 3.84 9.83 -4.02
C TYR A 272 3.42 9.36 -5.40
N GLU A 273 3.69 10.15 -6.41
CA GLU A 273 3.77 9.69 -7.78
C GLU A 273 5.24 9.38 -8.05
N ASP A 274 5.54 8.16 -8.50
CA ASP A 274 6.92 7.69 -8.68
C ASP A 274 7.73 7.70 -7.36
N PRO A 275 7.41 6.76 -6.44
CA PRO A 275 8.04 6.70 -5.12
C PRO A 275 9.53 6.32 -5.18
N PRO A 276 10.28 6.48 -4.07
CA PRO A 276 11.66 6.01 -3.92
C PRO A 276 11.85 4.52 -4.20
N ILE A 277 13.07 4.13 -4.63
CA ILE A 277 13.44 2.73 -4.99
C ILE A 277 13.12 1.74 -3.87
N ARG A 278 13.29 2.13 -2.60
CA ARG A 278 13.01 1.30 -1.42
C ARG A 278 11.57 0.76 -1.35
N TYR A 279 10.65 1.32 -2.10
CA TYR A 279 9.27 0.84 -2.14
C TYR A 279 8.99 -0.13 -3.29
N GLY A 280 10.01 -0.51 -4.05
CA GLY A 280 9.94 -1.39 -5.21
C GLY A 280 9.40 -0.68 -6.46
N ASP A 281 9.12 -1.46 -7.50
CA ASP A 281 8.64 -0.93 -8.78
C ASP A 281 7.11 -0.68 -8.73
N VAL A 282 6.71 0.41 -8.05
CA VAL A 282 5.33 0.86 -7.93
C VAL A 282 5.14 2.25 -8.51
N GLY A 283 4.00 2.47 -9.18
CA GLY A 283 3.70 3.75 -9.82
C GLY A 283 3.14 4.81 -8.89
N ILE A 284 2.45 4.42 -7.82
CA ILE A 284 1.87 5.30 -6.80
C ILE A 284 2.07 4.69 -5.43
N LEU A 285 2.51 5.51 -4.48
CA LEU A 285 2.54 5.15 -3.06
C LEU A 285 1.64 6.09 -2.28
N MET A 286 0.77 5.54 -1.45
CA MET A 286 -0.04 6.29 -0.49
C MET A 286 0.29 5.86 0.93
N ASN A 287 0.78 6.77 1.76
CA ASN A 287 1.07 6.50 3.15
C ASN A 287 0.06 7.21 4.05
N ILE A 288 -0.80 6.45 4.68
CA ILE A 288 -1.84 6.95 5.58
C ILE A 288 -1.23 7.16 6.96
N ILE A 289 -1.08 8.41 7.37
CA ILE A 289 -0.64 8.76 8.72
C ILE A 289 -1.87 8.92 9.62
N THR A 290 -1.92 8.14 10.68
CA THR A 290 -3.04 8.15 11.62
C THR A 290 -2.71 8.93 12.90
N LYS A 291 -3.75 9.36 13.61
CA LYS A 291 -3.64 9.85 14.99
C LYS A 291 -3.26 8.67 15.91
N PRO A 292 -2.51 8.89 16.99
CA PRO A 292 -2.19 7.83 17.95
C PRO A 292 -3.46 7.14 18.48
N LEU A 293 -3.40 5.84 18.63
CA LEU A 293 -4.53 5.02 18.99
C LEU A 293 -4.18 4.12 20.18
N ASP A 294 -5.04 4.10 21.19
CA ASP A 294 -4.89 3.30 22.40
C ASP A 294 -5.68 1.98 22.32
N THR A 295 -5.96 1.38 23.46
CA THR A 295 -6.64 0.10 23.59
C THR A 295 -8.04 0.08 22.95
N GLY A 296 -8.37 -0.98 22.22
CA GLY A 296 -9.69 -1.20 21.63
C GLY A 296 -9.71 -2.27 20.56
N TYR A 297 -10.89 -2.51 19.98
CA TYR A 297 -11.04 -3.46 18.89
C TYR A 297 -11.86 -2.89 17.73
N THR A 298 -11.65 -3.45 16.55
CA THR A 298 -12.42 -3.18 15.34
C THR A 298 -12.85 -4.52 14.77
N THR A 299 -14.09 -4.61 14.37
CA THR A 299 -14.60 -5.76 13.62
C THR A 299 -15.54 -5.29 12.54
N GLY A 300 -15.66 -6.07 11.48
CA GLY A 300 -16.58 -5.79 10.41
C GLY A 300 -16.64 -6.90 9.39
N PHE A 301 -17.60 -6.78 8.50
CA PHE A 301 -17.74 -7.63 7.33
C PHE A 301 -18.26 -6.83 6.15
N ASP A 302 -17.90 -7.28 4.95
CA ASP A 302 -18.52 -6.86 3.70
C ASP A 302 -18.93 -8.14 2.95
N VAL A 303 -20.16 -8.20 2.50
CA VAL A 303 -20.72 -9.27 1.67
C VAL A 303 -21.29 -8.63 0.43
N SER A 304 -20.88 -9.09 -0.75
CA SER A 304 -21.43 -8.63 -2.01
C SER A 304 -21.60 -9.79 -2.98
N SER A 305 -22.84 -10.03 -3.41
CA SER A 305 -23.18 -11.16 -4.27
C SER A 305 -24.06 -10.73 -5.45
N ALA A 306 -23.77 -11.30 -6.61
CA ALA A 306 -24.60 -11.13 -7.79
C ALA A 306 -25.91 -11.90 -7.65
N LEU A 307 -26.99 -11.33 -8.22
CA LEU A 307 -28.31 -11.93 -8.25
C LEU A 307 -28.50 -12.90 -9.42
N THR A 308 -27.71 -12.73 -10.48
CA THR A 308 -27.91 -13.40 -11.77
C THR A 308 -26.85 -14.41 -12.15
N THR A 309 -25.70 -14.38 -11.49
CA THR A 309 -24.55 -15.25 -11.77
C THR A 309 -23.79 -15.60 -10.51
N GLY A 310 -22.94 -16.63 -10.57
CA GLY A 310 -22.04 -16.99 -9.47
C GLY A 310 -20.89 -16.00 -9.34
N PHE A 311 -21.13 -14.88 -8.67
CA PHE A 311 -20.13 -13.83 -8.43
C PHE A 311 -20.32 -13.30 -7.00
N SER A 312 -19.34 -13.51 -6.14
CA SER A 312 -19.34 -13.02 -4.76
C SER A 312 -17.92 -12.64 -4.31
N ASP A 313 -17.81 -11.53 -3.58
CA ASP A 313 -16.60 -11.09 -2.91
C ASP A 313 -16.95 -10.72 -1.47
N ASP A 314 -16.53 -11.57 -0.54
CA ASP A 314 -16.92 -11.45 0.85
C ASP A 314 -15.69 -11.40 1.75
N ASN A 315 -15.79 -10.63 2.82
CA ASN A 315 -14.71 -10.56 3.81
C ASN A 315 -15.24 -10.33 5.23
N VAL A 316 -14.46 -10.81 6.18
CA VAL A 316 -14.65 -10.58 7.62
C VAL A 316 -13.30 -10.21 8.21
N TYR A 317 -13.26 -9.26 9.12
CA TYR A 317 -12.04 -8.86 9.79
C TYR A 317 -12.25 -8.52 11.26
N PHE A 318 -11.21 -8.77 12.03
CA PHE A 318 -11.12 -8.44 13.45
C PHE A 318 -9.73 -7.91 13.77
N LYS A 319 -9.64 -6.85 14.57
CA LYS A 319 -8.40 -6.24 15.02
C LYS A 319 -8.52 -5.83 16.48
N TYR A 320 -7.57 -6.24 17.29
CA TYR A 320 -7.48 -5.91 18.71
C TYR A 320 -6.15 -5.25 19.02
N ASN A 321 -6.19 -4.13 19.74
CA ASN A 321 -5.01 -3.40 20.18
C ASN A 321 -5.01 -3.30 21.71
N LYS A 322 -3.86 -3.56 22.34
CA LYS A 322 -3.64 -3.34 23.76
C LYS A 322 -2.21 -2.84 24.00
N GLY A 323 -2.08 -1.58 24.40
CA GLY A 323 -0.77 -0.96 24.58
C GLY A 323 0.06 -1.01 23.30
N ASN A 324 1.22 -1.67 23.34
CA ASN A 324 2.13 -1.83 22.22
C ASN A 324 1.83 -3.07 21.34
N HIS A 325 0.86 -3.89 21.71
CA HIS A 325 0.53 -5.15 21.06
C HIS A 325 -0.70 -4.99 20.16
N GLN A 326 -0.68 -5.64 19.01
CA GLN A 326 -1.78 -5.71 18.08
C GLN A 326 -1.95 -7.14 17.57
N PHE A 327 -3.19 -7.61 17.56
CA PHE A 327 -3.61 -8.86 16.93
C PHE A 327 -4.64 -8.54 15.85
N SER A 328 -4.54 -9.16 14.69
CA SER A 328 -5.57 -9.08 13.67
C SER A 328 -5.79 -10.42 12.99
N PHE A 329 -7.02 -10.60 12.56
CA PHE A 329 -7.50 -11.72 11.76
C PHE A 329 -8.32 -11.17 10.61
N ASP A 330 -8.03 -11.63 9.39
CA ASP A 330 -8.79 -11.34 8.18
C ASP A 330 -9.11 -12.64 7.47
N TYR A 331 -10.32 -12.75 6.94
CA TYR A 331 -10.73 -13.80 6.02
C TYR A 331 -11.39 -13.17 4.81
N ASN A 332 -10.96 -13.56 3.62
CA ASN A 332 -11.53 -13.14 2.34
C ASN A 332 -11.86 -14.38 1.52
N ILE A 333 -13.04 -14.37 0.92
CA ILE A 333 -13.48 -15.39 -0.04
C ILE A 333 -13.96 -14.72 -1.32
N ASN A 334 -13.44 -15.19 -2.46
CA ASN A 334 -13.89 -14.76 -3.77
C ASN A 334 -14.43 -15.97 -4.53
N VAL A 335 -15.63 -15.87 -5.05
CA VAL A 335 -16.29 -16.93 -5.80
C VAL A 335 -16.68 -16.44 -7.18
N ARG A 336 -16.32 -17.22 -8.19
CA ARG A 336 -16.79 -17.03 -9.57
C ARG A 336 -17.30 -18.35 -10.13
N ASN A 337 -18.42 -18.32 -10.87
CA ASN A 337 -18.98 -19.51 -11.50
C ASN A 337 -19.83 -19.08 -12.70
N TYR A 338 -19.19 -18.95 -13.84
CA TYR A 338 -19.79 -18.57 -15.10
C TYR A 338 -20.13 -19.83 -15.91
N ARG A 339 -21.34 -19.91 -16.44
CA ARG A 339 -21.83 -21.06 -17.20
C ARG A 339 -21.72 -20.85 -18.72
N ASN A 340 -21.73 -19.60 -19.15
CA ASN A 340 -21.78 -19.22 -20.57
C ASN A 340 -20.60 -18.32 -20.93
N TRP A 341 -19.41 -18.90 -20.89
CA TRP A 341 -18.20 -18.30 -21.42
C TRP A 341 -17.96 -18.82 -22.83
N ILE A 342 -17.96 -17.93 -23.80
CA ILE A 342 -17.69 -18.26 -25.21
C ILE A 342 -16.28 -17.75 -25.53
N GLU A 343 -15.54 -18.58 -26.23
CA GLU A 343 -14.22 -18.29 -26.73
C GLU A 343 -14.18 -18.65 -28.23
N ASP A 344 -13.91 -17.66 -29.05
CA ASP A 344 -13.75 -17.79 -30.49
C ASP A 344 -12.30 -17.54 -30.83
N ASN A 345 -11.62 -18.55 -31.37
CA ASN A 345 -10.25 -18.48 -31.84
C ASN A 345 -10.22 -18.79 -33.32
N GLN A 346 -9.69 -17.89 -34.12
CA GLN A 346 -9.42 -18.10 -35.52
C GLN A 346 -7.92 -18.08 -35.79
N TYR A 347 -7.45 -19.15 -36.38
CA TYR A 347 -6.06 -19.26 -36.85
C TYR A 347 -6.08 -19.27 -38.37
N SER A 348 -5.31 -18.33 -38.96
CA SER A 348 -5.13 -18.25 -40.42
C SER A 348 -3.69 -18.58 -40.76
N PHE A 349 -3.51 -19.56 -41.59
CA PHE A 349 -2.20 -20.07 -41.98
C PHE A 349 -1.96 -19.86 -43.46
N THR A 350 -0.71 -19.58 -43.85
CA THR A 350 -0.26 -19.59 -45.26
C THR A 350 0.55 -20.87 -45.47
N LEU A 351 0.00 -21.82 -46.22
CA LEU A 351 0.58 -23.10 -46.55
C LEU A 351 0.75 -23.22 -48.05
N ASP A 352 1.99 -23.30 -48.58
CA ASP A 352 2.30 -23.42 -50.01
C ASP A 352 1.51 -22.40 -50.86
N ASP A 353 1.51 -21.13 -50.44
CA ASP A 353 0.76 -20.00 -51.04
C ASP A 353 -0.77 -20.10 -50.98
N GLN A 354 -1.31 -21.11 -50.31
CA GLN A 354 -2.73 -21.22 -50.04
C GLN A 354 -3.06 -20.78 -48.62
N GLN A 355 -4.18 -20.11 -48.47
CA GLN A 355 -4.73 -19.72 -47.14
C GLN A 355 -5.54 -20.88 -46.55
N ALA A 356 -5.19 -21.30 -45.34
CA ALA A 356 -5.96 -22.26 -44.58
C ALA A 356 -6.46 -21.59 -43.31
N VAL A 357 -7.68 -21.89 -42.88
CA VAL A 357 -8.31 -21.31 -41.71
C VAL A 357 -8.76 -22.43 -40.77
N TYR A 358 -8.51 -22.26 -39.48
CA TYR A 358 -8.96 -23.14 -38.43
C TYR A 358 -9.76 -22.29 -37.42
N ASP A 359 -11.08 -22.44 -37.45
CA ASP A 359 -11.98 -21.76 -36.53
C ASP A 359 -12.30 -22.70 -35.37
N TYR A 360 -12.02 -22.23 -34.17
CA TYR A 360 -12.21 -22.96 -32.91
C TYR A 360 -13.19 -22.20 -32.04
N HIS A 361 -14.38 -22.72 -31.90
CA HIS A 361 -15.43 -22.20 -31.04
C HIS A 361 -15.53 -23.04 -29.77
N LEU A 362 -15.36 -22.42 -28.61
CA LEU A 362 -15.41 -23.09 -27.30
C LEU A 362 -16.49 -22.49 -26.42
N HIS A 363 -17.47 -23.31 -26.05
CA HIS A 363 -18.44 -22.96 -25.02
C HIS A 363 -18.06 -23.62 -23.71
N LYS A 364 -17.74 -22.81 -22.69
CA LYS A 364 -17.19 -23.32 -21.43
C LYS A 364 -17.86 -22.79 -20.19
N ARG A 365 -17.79 -23.56 -19.13
CA ARG A 365 -18.04 -23.17 -17.76
C ARG A 365 -16.71 -22.89 -17.08
N PHE A 366 -16.60 -21.70 -16.50
CA PHE A 366 -15.41 -21.25 -15.78
C PHE A 366 -15.78 -20.85 -14.36
N GLY A 367 -14.94 -21.19 -13.40
CA GLY A 367 -15.12 -20.70 -12.03
C GLY A 367 -13.89 -20.87 -11.16
N TYR A 368 -13.94 -20.19 -10.02
CA TYR A 368 -12.97 -20.38 -8.95
C TYR A 368 -13.55 -20.04 -7.58
N THR A 369 -12.87 -20.57 -6.56
CA THR A 369 -13.07 -20.20 -5.16
C THR A 369 -11.71 -19.97 -4.54
N ASP A 370 -11.41 -18.73 -4.17
CA ASP A 370 -10.18 -18.34 -3.50
C ASP A 370 -10.48 -18.00 -2.04
N ASN A 371 -9.85 -18.70 -1.11
CA ASN A 371 -9.95 -18.48 0.33
C ASN A 371 -8.62 -17.98 0.83
N LYS A 372 -8.60 -16.79 1.45
CA LYS A 372 -7.40 -16.13 1.97
C LYS A 372 -7.58 -15.78 3.44
N PHE A 373 -6.66 -16.22 4.27
CA PHE A 373 -6.61 -15.92 5.68
C PHE A 373 -5.36 -15.10 5.98
N ASN A 374 -5.46 -14.17 6.92
CA ASN A 374 -4.32 -13.46 7.49
C ASN A 374 -4.44 -13.45 9.00
N LEU A 375 -3.46 -14.00 9.66
CA LEU A 375 -3.26 -13.95 11.11
C LEU A 375 -2.02 -13.10 11.37
N LYS A 376 -2.17 -11.98 12.07
CA LYS A 376 -1.08 -11.04 12.29
C LYS A 376 -0.95 -10.69 13.77
N TYR A 377 0.27 -10.78 14.25
CA TYR A 377 0.69 -10.21 15.52
C TYR A 377 1.73 -9.15 15.28
N ALA A 378 1.61 -8.03 15.97
CA ALA A 378 2.61 -6.99 15.90
C ALA A 378 2.85 -6.35 17.28
N TYR A 379 4.10 -6.01 17.52
CA TYR A 379 4.57 -5.22 18.64
C TYR A 379 5.22 -3.94 18.15
N SER A 380 4.82 -2.79 18.68
CA SER A 380 5.45 -1.52 18.30
C SER A 380 5.63 -0.61 19.49
N LYS A 381 6.88 -0.26 19.75
CA LYS A 381 7.25 0.83 20.64
C LYS A 381 7.55 2.06 19.76
N PRO A 382 6.76 3.13 19.83
CA PRO A 382 6.96 4.32 19.01
C PRO A 382 8.40 4.83 19.09
N ASP A 383 8.91 5.30 17.95
CA ASP A 383 10.24 5.88 17.78
C ASP A 383 11.42 4.99 18.24
N ASN A 384 11.20 3.67 18.30
CA ASN A 384 12.23 2.71 18.71
C ASN A 384 12.22 1.44 17.85
N VAL A 385 11.23 0.54 18.07
CA VAL A 385 11.20 -0.77 17.41
C VAL A 385 9.78 -1.19 17.06
N THR A 386 9.63 -1.76 15.87
CA THR A 386 8.41 -2.46 15.44
C THR A 386 8.80 -3.87 15.01
N PHE A 387 8.07 -4.86 15.48
CA PHE A 387 8.19 -6.25 15.08
C PHE A 387 6.82 -6.77 14.67
N GLN A 388 6.72 -7.51 13.55
CA GLN A 388 5.47 -8.08 13.08
C GLN A 388 5.70 -9.50 12.56
N VAL A 389 4.75 -10.39 12.84
CA VAL A 389 4.65 -11.73 12.25
C VAL A 389 3.28 -11.83 11.60
N THR A 390 3.26 -12.29 10.35
CA THR A 390 2.02 -12.56 9.61
C THR A 390 2.05 -13.99 9.09
N PHE A 391 0.99 -14.74 9.33
CA PHE A 391 0.75 -16.04 8.71
C PHE A 391 -0.42 -15.94 7.76
N SER A 392 -0.19 -16.23 6.46
CA SER A 392 -1.15 -15.98 5.37
C SER A 392 -1.35 -17.25 4.54
N PRO A 393 -2.19 -18.21 4.98
CA PRO A 393 -2.56 -19.35 4.15
C PRO A 393 -3.60 -18.94 3.10
N GLU A 394 -3.41 -19.44 1.87
CA GLU A 394 -4.32 -19.28 0.74
C GLU A 394 -4.67 -20.66 0.18
N LEU A 395 -5.96 -20.90 -0.11
CA LEU A 395 -6.47 -22.11 -0.75
C LEU A 395 -7.28 -21.69 -1.97
N SER A 396 -7.00 -22.28 -3.12
CA SER A 396 -7.70 -21.97 -4.37
C SER A 396 -8.10 -23.24 -5.09
N HIS A 397 -9.32 -23.21 -5.58
CA HIS A 397 -9.85 -24.17 -6.53
C HIS A 397 -10.32 -23.44 -7.78
N LYS A 398 -9.79 -23.79 -8.96
CA LYS A 398 -10.18 -23.20 -10.24
C LYS A 398 -10.55 -24.30 -11.20
N PHE A 399 -11.60 -24.07 -11.97
CA PHE A 399 -12.02 -24.99 -13.00
C PHE A 399 -12.41 -24.26 -14.27
N ASN A 400 -12.11 -24.88 -15.40
CA ASN A 400 -12.52 -24.52 -16.74
C ASN A 400 -12.92 -25.80 -17.46
N ARG A 401 -14.11 -25.90 -17.96
CA ARG A 401 -14.64 -27.09 -18.68
C ARG A 401 -15.50 -26.62 -19.83
N GLY A 402 -15.29 -27.19 -21.00
CA GLY A 402 -16.05 -26.78 -22.17
C GLY A 402 -16.08 -27.81 -23.28
N ASN A 403 -17.02 -27.53 -24.23
CA ASN A 403 -17.12 -28.28 -25.47
C ASN A 403 -16.68 -27.34 -26.61
N SER A 404 -15.91 -27.86 -27.53
CA SER A 404 -15.44 -27.14 -28.69
C SER A 404 -16.06 -27.67 -29.98
N GLU A 405 -16.24 -26.75 -30.93
CA GLU A 405 -16.55 -27.02 -32.31
C GLU A 405 -15.44 -26.48 -33.17
N VAL A 406 -15.05 -27.20 -34.18
CA VAL A 406 -13.96 -26.89 -35.07
C VAL A 406 -14.50 -26.85 -36.48
N ALA A 407 -14.26 -25.77 -37.21
CA ALA A 407 -14.49 -25.65 -38.64
C ALA A 407 -13.18 -25.32 -39.35
N THR A 408 -12.92 -26.00 -40.48
CA THR A 408 -11.65 -25.86 -41.20
C THR A 408 -11.89 -25.52 -42.65
N GLN A 409 -11.00 -24.75 -43.26
CA GLN A 409 -11.06 -24.37 -44.69
C GLN A 409 -9.66 -24.34 -45.30
N GLY A 410 -9.55 -24.65 -46.60
CA GLY A 410 -8.33 -24.45 -47.37
C GLY A 410 -7.24 -25.50 -47.14
N ASN A 411 -7.47 -26.55 -46.33
CA ASN A 411 -6.53 -27.66 -46.13
C ASN A 411 -7.26 -28.99 -46.01
N GLU A 412 -7.11 -29.90 -46.96
CA GLU A 412 -7.78 -31.22 -46.97
C GLU A 412 -7.31 -32.15 -45.82
N ALA A 413 -6.12 -31.90 -45.25
CA ALA A 413 -5.60 -32.67 -44.12
C ALA A 413 -6.28 -32.29 -42.77
N TRP A 414 -6.92 -31.14 -42.72
CA TRP A 414 -7.67 -30.73 -41.56
C TRP A 414 -9.16 -31.12 -41.69
N LYS A 415 -9.71 -31.55 -40.60
CA LYS A 415 -11.10 -32.02 -40.56
C LYS A 415 -11.91 -31.18 -39.57
N ASP A 416 -13.13 -30.88 -39.95
CA ASP A 416 -14.11 -30.37 -39.01
C ASP A 416 -14.30 -31.35 -37.87
N GLY A 417 -14.60 -30.84 -36.71
CA GLY A 417 -14.69 -31.70 -35.55
C GLY A 417 -15.30 -31.02 -34.33
N PHE A 418 -15.32 -31.77 -33.28
CA PHE A 418 -15.76 -31.29 -31.97
C PHE A 418 -14.83 -31.87 -30.89
N GLY A 419 -14.89 -31.28 -29.71
CA GLY A 419 -14.05 -31.73 -28.62
C GLY A 419 -14.56 -31.34 -27.26
N ASN A 420 -13.80 -31.72 -26.24
CA ASN A 420 -13.99 -31.22 -24.90
C ASN A 420 -12.65 -30.80 -24.28
N THR A 421 -12.72 -29.81 -23.42
CA THR A 421 -11.59 -29.30 -22.68
C THR A 421 -11.92 -29.28 -21.19
N LYS A 422 -10.91 -29.48 -20.38
CA LYS A 422 -10.98 -29.39 -18.93
C LYS A 422 -9.63 -28.88 -18.41
N ASP A 423 -9.66 -27.84 -17.60
CA ASP A 423 -8.49 -27.38 -16.84
C ASP A 423 -8.92 -27.14 -15.40
N ILE A 424 -8.35 -27.89 -14.48
CA ILE A 424 -8.62 -27.81 -13.05
C ILE A 424 -7.31 -27.56 -12.34
N VAL A 425 -7.28 -26.52 -11.50
CA VAL A 425 -6.12 -26.14 -10.71
C VAL A 425 -6.51 -26.02 -9.25
N ASP A 426 -5.88 -26.83 -8.42
CA ASP A 426 -5.98 -26.74 -6.96
C ASP A 426 -4.65 -26.37 -6.38
N TYR A 427 -4.59 -25.37 -5.49
CA TYR A 427 -3.39 -25.08 -4.76
C TYR A 427 -3.62 -24.69 -3.31
N VAL A 428 -2.61 -24.96 -2.50
CA VAL A 428 -2.48 -24.50 -1.11
C VAL A 428 -1.16 -23.75 -1.00
N LYS A 429 -1.24 -22.52 -0.42
CA LYS A 429 -0.08 -21.64 -0.24
C LYS A 429 -0.03 -21.11 1.18
N PRO A 430 0.60 -21.77 2.15
CA PRO A 430 1.00 -21.14 3.41
C PRO A 430 2.18 -20.20 3.19
N ALA A 431 2.12 -19.04 3.82
CA ALA A 431 3.21 -18.06 3.84
C ALA A 431 3.40 -17.49 5.25
N VAL A 432 4.65 -17.24 5.63
CA VAL A 432 5.04 -16.58 6.89
C VAL A 432 5.91 -15.38 6.56
N ASP A 433 5.56 -14.23 7.09
CA ASP A 433 6.24 -12.96 6.90
C ASP A 433 6.70 -12.44 8.27
N LEU A 434 7.98 -12.10 8.37
CA LEU A 434 8.65 -11.59 9.56
C LEU A 434 9.23 -10.22 9.25
N TYR A 435 8.74 -9.20 9.92
CA TYR A 435 9.20 -7.83 9.75
C TYR A 435 9.78 -7.24 11.02
N LEU A 436 10.88 -6.53 10.91
CA LEU A 436 11.54 -5.77 11.96
C LEU A 436 11.92 -4.38 11.45
N SER A 437 11.49 -3.33 12.17
CA SER A 437 11.92 -1.95 11.95
C SER A 437 12.57 -1.42 13.21
N LYS A 438 13.81 -0.91 13.10
CA LYS A 438 14.54 -0.30 14.21
C LYS A 438 14.88 1.14 13.88
N GLN A 439 14.45 2.07 14.74
CA GLN A 439 14.84 3.46 14.67
C GLN A 439 16.02 3.73 15.61
N PHE A 440 17.04 4.39 15.08
CA PHE A 440 18.23 4.83 15.82
C PHE A 440 18.22 6.35 16.03
N ALA A 441 19.17 6.85 16.82
CA ALA A 441 19.38 8.28 16.97
C ALA A 441 19.65 8.95 15.61
N HIS A 442 19.44 10.29 15.54
CA HIS A 442 19.73 11.10 14.36
C HIS A 442 18.95 10.70 13.10
N LYS A 443 17.65 10.30 13.24
CA LYS A 443 16.75 9.97 12.13
C LYS A 443 17.29 8.87 11.21
N GLN A 444 17.81 7.82 11.78
CA GLN A 444 18.24 6.62 11.07
C GLN A 444 17.22 5.50 11.27
N THR A 445 16.92 4.74 10.25
CA THR A 445 16.00 3.60 10.31
C THR A 445 16.61 2.41 9.57
N LEU A 446 16.50 1.23 10.16
CA LEU A 446 16.78 -0.05 9.52
C LEU A 446 15.50 -0.87 9.51
N ASP A 447 15.06 -1.25 8.32
CA ASP A 447 13.93 -2.14 8.10
C ASP A 447 14.44 -3.47 7.55
N VAL A 448 13.95 -4.58 8.10
CA VAL A 448 14.28 -5.95 7.64
C VAL A 448 12.98 -6.72 7.48
N ASP A 449 12.83 -7.40 6.34
CA ASP A 449 11.66 -8.21 6.02
C ASP A 449 12.07 -9.57 5.46
N VAL A 450 11.47 -10.65 5.98
CA VAL A 450 11.74 -12.02 5.52
C VAL A 450 10.42 -12.75 5.31
N LEU A 451 10.14 -13.09 4.05
CA LEU A 451 8.94 -13.84 3.64
C LEU A 451 9.34 -15.24 3.18
N GLY A 452 8.81 -16.26 3.84
CA GLY A 452 8.86 -17.65 3.40
C GLY A 452 7.49 -18.12 2.90
N SER A 453 7.41 -18.74 1.74
CA SER A 453 6.18 -19.33 1.22
C SER A 453 6.41 -20.70 0.59
N TYR A 454 5.36 -21.51 0.63
CA TYR A 454 5.33 -22.83 0.00
C TYR A 454 4.06 -22.97 -0.83
N PHE A 455 4.18 -23.41 -2.07
CA PHE A 455 3.05 -23.75 -2.94
C PHE A 455 3.02 -25.24 -3.22
N ASN A 456 1.85 -25.83 -3.08
CA ASN A 456 1.56 -27.19 -3.55
C ASN A 456 0.39 -27.09 -4.52
N THR A 457 0.69 -27.18 -5.80
CA THR A 457 -0.30 -27.06 -6.89
C THR A 457 -0.50 -28.40 -7.58
N ARG A 458 -1.76 -28.71 -7.87
CA ARG A 458 -2.19 -29.82 -8.72
C ARG A 458 -2.97 -29.24 -9.87
N GLN A 459 -2.67 -29.70 -11.10
CA GLN A 459 -3.38 -29.29 -12.29
C GLN A 459 -3.71 -30.50 -13.16
N GLN A 460 -4.89 -30.52 -13.72
CA GLN A 460 -5.30 -31.42 -14.79
C GLN A 460 -5.74 -30.61 -16.00
N MET A 461 -5.12 -30.83 -17.14
CA MET A 461 -5.50 -30.27 -18.43
C MET A 461 -5.86 -31.39 -19.37
N LEU A 462 -7.11 -31.39 -19.84
CA LEU A 462 -7.62 -32.30 -20.87
C LEU A 462 -7.96 -31.49 -22.11
N ASN A 463 -7.46 -31.91 -23.27
CA ASN A 463 -7.85 -31.39 -24.58
C ASN A 463 -8.02 -32.59 -25.51
N ARG A 464 -9.27 -32.92 -25.81
CA ARG A 464 -9.59 -34.05 -26.66
C ARG A 464 -10.50 -33.59 -27.78
N GLN A 465 -10.14 -33.93 -29.02
CA GLN A 465 -10.89 -33.54 -30.22
C GLN A 465 -11.05 -34.73 -31.14
N TRP A 466 -12.21 -34.81 -31.76
CA TRP A 466 -12.60 -35.84 -32.73
C TRP A 466 -13.07 -35.20 -34.03
N THR A 467 -12.93 -35.94 -35.14
CA THR A 467 -13.59 -35.60 -36.41
C THR A 467 -15.11 -35.57 -36.25
N SER A 468 -15.80 -34.82 -37.10
CA SER A 468 -17.28 -34.70 -37.07
C SER A 468 -18.01 -36.02 -37.17
N ASP A 469 -17.45 -36.99 -37.90
CA ASP A 469 -17.96 -38.38 -38.03
C ASP A 469 -17.61 -39.28 -36.83
N LYS A 470 -16.74 -38.80 -35.90
CA LYS A 470 -16.19 -39.53 -34.75
C LYS A 470 -15.24 -40.67 -35.09
N ASP A 471 -14.87 -40.83 -36.32
CA ASP A 471 -14.03 -41.95 -36.80
C ASP A 471 -12.54 -41.79 -36.43
N SER A 472 -12.09 -40.55 -36.15
CA SER A 472 -10.71 -40.29 -35.84
C SER A 472 -10.53 -39.32 -34.68
N ILE A 473 -9.52 -39.54 -33.87
CA ILE A 473 -9.07 -38.61 -32.81
C ILE A 473 -8.09 -37.63 -33.43
N LEU A 474 -8.41 -36.36 -33.39
CA LEU A 474 -7.55 -35.26 -33.89
C LEU A 474 -6.51 -34.85 -32.84
N THR A 475 -6.92 -34.78 -31.58
CA THR A 475 -6.07 -34.45 -30.43
C THR A 475 -6.52 -35.25 -29.23
N ASP A 476 -5.58 -35.87 -28.55
CA ASP A 476 -5.82 -36.55 -27.28
C ASP A 476 -4.67 -36.19 -26.30
N ASP A 477 -4.95 -35.23 -25.45
CA ASP A 477 -3.99 -34.70 -24.48
C ASP A 477 -4.64 -34.62 -23.08
N ASP A 478 -4.20 -35.45 -22.14
CA ASP A 478 -4.63 -35.43 -20.73
C ASP A 478 -3.40 -35.28 -19.83
N MET A 479 -3.04 -34.06 -19.59
CA MET A 479 -1.87 -33.71 -18.81
C MET A 479 -2.22 -33.55 -17.32
N HIS A 480 -1.51 -34.29 -16.48
CA HIS A 480 -1.55 -34.13 -15.03
C HIS A 480 -0.24 -33.54 -14.53
N SER A 481 -0.29 -32.45 -13.84
CA SER A 481 0.91 -31.85 -13.23
C SER A 481 0.77 -31.68 -11.72
N ARG A 482 1.87 -31.84 -11.04
CA ARG A 482 2.03 -31.49 -9.62
C ARG A 482 3.28 -30.69 -9.44
N SER A 483 3.16 -29.52 -8.81
CA SER A 483 4.31 -28.67 -8.51
C SER A 483 4.44 -28.40 -7.02
N HIS A 484 5.69 -28.36 -6.57
CA HIS A 484 6.10 -27.95 -5.23
C HIS A 484 7.08 -26.80 -5.36
N ILE A 485 6.69 -25.63 -4.86
CA ILE A 485 7.50 -24.42 -4.96
C ILE A 485 7.78 -23.91 -3.57
N TYR A 486 9.05 -23.66 -3.29
CA TYR A 486 9.55 -23.02 -2.09
C TYR A 486 10.10 -21.65 -2.46
N SER A 487 9.72 -20.61 -1.74
CA SER A 487 10.21 -19.26 -1.98
C SER A 487 10.67 -18.64 -0.67
N LEU A 488 11.83 -17.99 -0.71
CA LEU A 488 12.38 -17.21 0.38
C LEU A 488 12.80 -15.85 -0.16
N ILE A 489 12.17 -14.80 0.38
CA ILE A 489 12.46 -13.40 0.06
C ILE A 489 13.03 -12.75 1.31
N GLY A 490 14.14 -12.04 1.18
CA GLY A 490 14.73 -11.23 2.23
C GLY A 490 15.04 -9.83 1.73
N GLU A 491 14.75 -8.83 2.54
CA GLU A 491 15.00 -7.42 2.22
C GLU A 491 15.51 -6.70 3.47
N ALA A 492 16.50 -5.83 3.29
CA ALA A 492 17.00 -4.97 4.35
C ALA A 492 17.30 -3.59 3.79
N ASP A 493 16.65 -2.57 4.37
CA ASP A 493 16.73 -1.18 3.94
C ASP A 493 17.22 -0.30 5.08
N TYR A 494 18.25 0.49 4.81
CA TYR A 494 18.75 1.53 5.68
C TYR A 494 18.40 2.90 5.12
N THR A 495 17.83 3.77 5.96
CA THR A 495 17.49 5.15 5.61
C THR A 495 18.10 6.13 6.62
N LYS A 496 18.70 7.19 6.12
CA LYS A 496 19.19 8.33 6.89
C LYS A 496 18.56 9.61 6.36
N GLU A 497 17.86 10.33 7.24
CA GLU A 497 17.23 11.61 6.91
C GLU A 497 18.04 12.78 7.49
N TRP A 498 18.07 13.90 6.76
CA TRP A 498 18.53 15.22 7.16
C TRP A 498 17.40 16.23 7.01
N GLU A 499 17.64 17.50 7.29
CA GLU A 499 16.63 18.55 7.14
C GLU A 499 16.13 18.71 5.70
N GLN A 500 17.02 18.56 4.72
CA GLN A 500 16.72 18.80 3.30
C GLN A 500 16.91 17.57 2.41
N GLY A 501 17.39 16.46 2.94
CA GLY A 501 17.73 15.30 2.14
C GLY A 501 17.57 13.97 2.83
N GLU A 502 17.62 12.91 2.05
CA GLU A 502 17.52 11.52 2.47
C GLU A 502 18.51 10.66 1.68
N LEU A 503 19.24 9.80 2.36
CA LEU A 503 19.99 8.70 1.77
C LEU A 503 19.29 7.40 2.12
N SER A 504 18.99 6.55 1.14
CA SER A 504 18.53 5.19 1.35
C SER A 504 19.40 4.19 0.60
N ALA A 505 19.71 3.07 1.22
CA ALA A 505 20.45 1.98 0.61
C ALA A 505 19.88 0.65 1.13
N GLY A 506 19.87 -0.35 0.29
CA GLY A 506 19.29 -1.64 0.68
C GLY A 506 19.75 -2.81 -0.15
N VAL A 507 19.42 -3.98 0.35
CA VAL A 507 19.67 -5.27 -0.28
C VAL A 507 18.35 -6.06 -0.33
N TYR A 508 18.14 -6.72 -1.43
CA TYR A 508 16.99 -7.60 -1.66
C TYR A 508 17.49 -8.93 -2.22
N THR A 509 16.98 -10.04 -1.69
CA THR A 509 17.25 -11.38 -2.22
C THR A 509 15.94 -12.15 -2.38
N TRP A 510 15.77 -12.81 -3.49
CA TRP A 510 14.66 -13.74 -3.72
C TRP A 510 15.20 -15.06 -4.27
N ASN A 511 14.94 -16.14 -3.55
CA ASN A 511 15.30 -17.48 -3.93
C ASN A 511 14.03 -18.32 -4.07
N LYS A 512 13.85 -18.92 -5.23
CA LYS A 512 12.68 -19.73 -5.56
C LYS A 512 13.14 -21.07 -6.14
N TRP A 513 12.71 -22.17 -5.52
CA TRP A 513 12.96 -23.53 -5.95
C TRP A 513 11.65 -24.17 -6.34
N SER A 514 11.55 -24.66 -7.57
CA SER A 514 10.35 -25.23 -8.15
C SER A 514 10.63 -26.64 -8.65
N ASN A 515 9.85 -27.60 -8.20
CA ASN A 515 9.88 -28.98 -8.67
C ASN A 515 8.55 -29.32 -9.33
N TYR A 516 8.62 -29.81 -10.55
CA TYR A 516 7.47 -30.16 -11.37
C TYR A 516 7.51 -31.65 -11.71
N ASN A 517 6.34 -32.28 -11.65
CA ASN A 517 6.11 -33.64 -12.12
C ASN A 517 4.92 -33.55 -13.08
N VAL A 518 5.18 -33.83 -14.37
CA VAL A 518 4.19 -33.72 -15.43
C VAL A 518 4.06 -35.10 -16.07
N ARG A 519 2.84 -35.56 -16.23
CA ARG A 519 2.51 -36.78 -16.96
C ARG A 519 1.40 -36.48 -17.96
N ASN A 520 1.58 -36.89 -19.18
CA ASN A 520 0.51 -36.97 -20.14
C ASN A 520 0.06 -38.45 -20.22
N ILE A 521 -1.23 -38.69 -19.98
CA ILE A 521 -1.75 -40.06 -19.80
C ILE A 521 -2.05 -40.71 -21.16
N LEU A 522 -2.36 -39.91 -22.18
CA LEU A 522 -2.96 -40.38 -23.42
C LEU A 522 -2.04 -40.29 -24.64
N SER A 523 -1.09 -39.38 -24.64
CA SER A 523 -0.27 -39.07 -25.82
C SER A 523 0.99 -39.93 -25.97
N GLY A 524 1.24 -40.88 -25.05
CA GLY A 524 2.45 -41.73 -25.07
C GLY A 524 3.76 -40.98 -24.74
N TYR A 525 3.68 -39.70 -24.29
CA TYR A 525 4.83 -38.95 -23.83
C TYR A 525 5.32 -39.47 -22.48
N GLU A 526 6.63 -39.67 -22.36
CA GLU A 526 7.24 -40.08 -21.10
C GLU A 526 6.98 -39.02 -19.99
N PRO A 527 6.74 -39.48 -18.74
CA PRO A 527 6.58 -38.55 -17.62
C PRO A 527 7.83 -37.68 -17.45
N SER A 528 7.66 -36.36 -17.43
CA SER A 528 8.77 -35.44 -17.25
C SER A 528 8.82 -34.94 -15.81
N LYS A 529 10.01 -35.02 -15.20
CA LYS A 529 10.33 -34.39 -13.92
C LYS A 529 11.38 -33.33 -14.17
N TYR A 530 11.13 -32.13 -13.78
CA TYR A 530 12.13 -31.08 -13.89
C TYR A 530 12.12 -30.15 -12.71
N SER A 531 13.25 -29.55 -12.45
CA SER A 531 13.43 -28.55 -11.42
C SER A 531 13.86 -27.22 -12.02
N SER A 532 13.48 -26.16 -11.37
CA SER A 532 13.90 -24.80 -11.71
C SER A 532 14.29 -24.07 -10.44
N CYS A 533 15.37 -23.29 -10.52
CA CYS A 533 15.82 -22.43 -9.43
C CYS A 533 16.00 -21.02 -9.98
N ILE A 534 15.40 -20.05 -9.31
CA ILE A 534 15.58 -18.63 -9.59
C ILE A 534 16.19 -17.99 -8.34
N LYS A 535 17.32 -17.29 -8.52
CA LYS A 535 17.97 -16.48 -7.48
C LYS A 535 18.11 -15.07 -8.01
N ILE A 536 17.55 -14.11 -7.30
CA ILE A 536 17.65 -12.68 -7.60
C ILE A 536 18.28 -12.00 -6.40
N ASN A 537 19.38 -11.31 -6.62
CA ASN A 537 20.02 -10.47 -5.62
C ASN A 537 20.10 -9.06 -6.16
N THR A 538 19.65 -8.08 -5.40
CA THR A 538 19.66 -6.68 -5.79
C THR A 538 20.29 -5.86 -4.67
N VAL A 539 21.13 -4.93 -5.04
CA VAL A 539 21.57 -3.85 -4.16
C VAL A 539 21.18 -2.52 -4.78
N TYR A 540 20.83 -1.55 -3.95
CA TYR A 540 20.54 -0.22 -4.42
C TYR A 540 21.08 0.83 -3.47
N ALA A 541 21.32 2.03 -4.01
CA ALA A 541 21.54 3.25 -3.26
C ALA A 541 20.84 4.41 -3.95
N GLN A 542 20.28 5.32 -3.16
CA GLN A 542 19.56 6.49 -3.64
C GLN A 542 19.77 7.67 -2.71
N TYR A 543 20.00 8.82 -3.30
CA TYR A 543 20.07 10.10 -2.59
C TYR A 543 19.02 11.06 -3.13
N GLN A 544 18.30 11.73 -2.24
CA GLN A 544 17.31 12.75 -2.54
C GLN A 544 17.63 14.03 -1.77
N ASN A 545 17.42 15.18 -2.39
CA ASN A 545 17.54 16.47 -1.72
C ASN A 545 16.56 17.50 -2.29
N HIS A 546 16.28 18.54 -1.48
CA HIS A 546 15.39 19.66 -1.80
C HIS A 546 16.16 20.96 -1.74
N ILE A 547 16.12 21.74 -2.82
CA ILE A 547 16.74 23.06 -2.92
C ILE A 547 15.64 24.06 -3.32
N GLY A 548 15.06 24.74 -2.35
CA GLY A 548 13.97 25.67 -2.55
C GLY A 548 12.73 24.98 -3.18
N LYS A 549 12.41 25.29 -4.44
CA LYS A 549 11.29 24.68 -5.20
C LYS A 549 11.72 23.45 -6.01
N PHE A 550 12.99 23.13 -6.01
CA PHE A 550 13.54 22.05 -6.80
C PHE A 550 13.85 20.84 -5.92
N THR A 551 13.41 19.66 -6.37
CA THR A 551 13.71 18.37 -5.75
C THR A 551 14.41 17.50 -6.76
N TYR A 552 15.49 16.86 -6.37
CA TYR A 552 16.14 15.86 -7.21
C TYR A 552 16.38 14.57 -6.41
N ARG A 553 16.33 13.46 -7.15
CA ARG A 553 16.61 12.11 -6.65
C ARG A 553 17.46 11.39 -7.68
N ILE A 554 18.58 10.87 -7.23
CA ILE A 554 19.52 10.09 -8.04
C ILE A 554 19.69 8.75 -7.35
N GLY A 555 19.57 7.68 -8.10
CA GLY A 555 19.70 6.33 -7.57
C GLY A 555 20.30 5.37 -8.58
N VAL A 556 20.78 4.27 -8.07
CA VAL A 556 21.25 3.13 -8.85
C VAL A 556 20.81 1.83 -8.19
N LYS A 557 20.34 0.89 -8.99
CA LYS A 557 19.99 -0.47 -8.60
C LYS A 557 20.80 -1.44 -9.45
N SER A 558 21.50 -2.37 -8.82
CA SER A 558 22.21 -3.46 -9.51
C SER A 558 21.56 -4.80 -9.14
N THR A 559 21.20 -5.58 -10.15
CA THR A 559 20.49 -6.85 -9.98
C THR A 559 21.24 -7.98 -10.66
N TRP A 560 21.55 -9.00 -9.88
CA TRP A 560 22.14 -10.28 -10.35
C TRP A 560 21.04 -11.33 -10.30
N ARG A 561 20.72 -11.91 -11.44
CA ARG A 561 19.76 -12.99 -11.55
C ARG A 561 20.42 -14.25 -12.11
N THR A 562 20.32 -15.33 -11.37
CA THR A 562 20.63 -16.68 -11.84
C THR A 562 19.31 -17.45 -11.98
N GLN A 563 19.08 -18.04 -13.13
CA GLN A 563 17.94 -18.92 -13.38
C GLN A 563 18.44 -20.23 -13.93
N SER A 564 18.18 -21.33 -13.24
CA SER A 564 18.49 -22.67 -13.69
C SER A 564 17.19 -23.40 -14.06
N TYR A 565 17.19 -24.10 -15.17
CA TYR A 565 16.13 -24.96 -15.65
C TYR A 565 16.76 -26.24 -16.19
N GLN A 566 16.50 -27.36 -15.53
CA GLN A 566 17.22 -28.61 -15.78
C GLN A 566 18.75 -28.37 -15.74
N ASP A 567 19.47 -28.71 -16.80
CA ASP A 567 20.93 -28.57 -16.94
C ASP A 567 21.34 -27.17 -17.44
N LEU A 568 20.40 -26.33 -17.83
CA LEU A 568 20.66 -24.98 -18.33
C LEU A 568 20.70 -23.97 -17.20
N THR A 569 21.67 -23.07 -17.24
CA THR A 569 21.80 -21.96 -16.27
C THR A 569 22.04 -20.65 -16.99
N TYR A 570 21.18 -19.67 -16.69
CA TYR A 570 21.23 -18.32 -17.22
C TYR A 570 21.66 -17.36 -16.13
N ASN A 571 22.73 -16.60 -16.38
CA ASN A 571 23.22 -15.57 -15.49
C ASN A 571 23.03 -14.20 -16.17
N ASN A 572 22.31 -13.33 -15.50
CA ASN A 572 22.05 -11.98 -15.99
C ASN A 572 22.46 -10.97 -14.91
N ASN A 573 23.13 -9.91 -15.34
CA ASN A 573 23.56 -8.84 -14.47
C ASN A 573 23.22 -7.50 -15.12
N TYR A 574 22.42 -6.67 -14.42
CA TYR A 574 21.93 -5.41 -14.94
C TYR A 574 22.07 -4.28 -13.91
N ILE A 575 22.41 -3.09 -14.42
CA ILE A 575 22.50 -1.88 -13.64
C ILE A 575 21.38 -0.94 -14.12
N HIS A 576 20.59 -0.44 -13.18
CA HIS A 576 19.43 0.40 -13.40
C HIS A 576 19.64 1.77 -12.76
N PRO A 577 20.05 2.79 -13.50
CA PRO A 577 20.09 4.16 -13.01
C PRO A 577 18.68 4.74 -12.91
N LEU A 578 18.48 5.62 -11.95
CA LEU A 578 17.26 6.39 -11.73
C LEU A 578 17.60 7.87 -11.60
N LEU A 579 16.89 8.72 -12.31
CA LEU A 579 16.91 10.17 -12.16
C LEU A 579 15.48 10.67 -12.02
N TYR A 580 15.20 11.40 -10.96
CA TYR A 580 13.95 12.11 -10.75
C TYR A 580 14.24 13.59 -10.45
N LEU A 581 13.58 14.46 -11.19
CA LEU A 581 13.64 15.90 -11.01
C LEU A 581 12.23 16.44 -10.86
N SER A 582 11.98 17.32 -9.92
CA SER A 582 10.69 17.97 -9.73
C SER A 582 10.85 19.46 -9.44
N TYR A 583 10.05 20.28 -10.08
CA TYR A 583 9.97 21.72 -9.83
C TYR A 583 8.56 22.10 -9.41
N LYS A 584 8.44 22.66 -8.21
CA LYS A 584 7.17 23.05 -7.61
C LYS A 584 6.67 24.37 -8.19
N LEU A 585 5.45 24.35 -8.74
CA LEU A 585 4.68 25.50 -9.20
C LEU A 585 3.73 26.01 -8.11
N LYS A 586 3.03 27.13 -8.35
CA LYS A 586 2.03 27.68 -7.42
C LYS A 586 0.90 26.68 -7.15
N ASN A 587 0.37 26.05 -8.19
CA ASN A 587 -0.75 25.10 -8.14
C ASN A 587 -0.41 23.78 -8.83
N GLY A 588 0.79 23.25 -8.63
CA GLY A 588 1.16 21.99 -9.27
C GLY A 588 2.67 21.77 -9.31
N SER A 589 3.12 20.95 -10.26
CA SER A 589 4.52 20.59 -10.43
C SER A 589 4.86 20.23 -11.88
N LEU A 590 6.13 20.40 -12.23
CA LEU A 590 6.77 19.79 -13.39
C LEU A 590 7.69 18.68 -12.90
N GLN A 591 7.65 17.53 -13.52
CA GLN A 591 8.44 16.37 -13.10
C GLN A 591 9.09 15.72 -14.33
N LEU A 592 10.32 15.27 -14.15
CA LEU A 592 11.04 14.43 -15.09
C LEU A 592 11.52 13.19 -14.34
N LEU A 593 11.10 12.02 -14.78
CA LEU A 593 11.57 10.73 -14.33
C LEU A 593 12.28 10.03 -15.47
N SER A 594 13.43 9.47 -15.24
CA SER A 594 14.09 8.52 -16.13
C SER A 594 14.50 7.31 -15.33
N SER A 595 13.98 6.16 -15.71
CA SER A 595 14.27 4.88 -15.04
C SER A 595 14.48 3.78 -16.06
N SER A 596 15.05 2.68 -15.65
CA SER A 596 15.21 1.49 -16.48
C SER A 596 14.75 0.25 -15.73
N GLY A 597 14.35 -0.76 -16.46
CA GLY A 597 13.93 -2.06 -15.98
C GLY A 597 14.49 -3.20 -16.82
N THR A 598 14.27 -4.43 -16.39
CA THR A 598 14.63 -5.63 -17.16
C THR A 598 13.42 -6.54 -17.25
N ASN A 599 13.07 -6.94 -18.47
CA ASN A 599 12.06 -7.95 -18.76
C ASN A 599 12.76 -9.31 -18.92
N TYR A 600 12.48 -10.21 -18.01
CA TYR A 600 13.06 -11.56 -18.03
C TYR A 600 12.11 -12.54 -18.71
N PRO A 601 12.62 -13.46 -19.57
CA PRO A 601 11.76 -14.50 -20.13
C PRO A 601 11.18 -15.39 -19.03
N ALA A 602 9.92 -15.75 -19.17
CA ALA A 602 9.27 -16.73 -18.29
C ALA A 602 9.86 -18.13 -18.52
N ILE A 603 9.67 -19.06 -17.58
CA ILE A 603 10.10 -20.45 -17.76
C ILE A 603 9.43 -21.07 -18.99
N SER A 604 8.15 -20.78 -19.21
CA SER A 604 7.40 -21.25 -20.40
C SER A 604 7.96 -20.71 -21.72
N THR A 605 8.58 -19.52 -21.70
CA THR A 605 9.27 -18.95 -22.88
C THR A 605 10.58 -19.66 -23.19
N LEU A 606 11.23 -20.25 -22.16
CA LEU A 606 12.52 -20.94 -22.27
C LEU A 606 12.38 -22.46 -22.41
N SER A 607 11.24 -23.04 -21.98
CA SER A 607 11.04 -24.49 -21.92
C SER A 607 10.94 -25.11 -23.31
N GLU A 608 11.78 -26.10 -23.59
CA GLU A 608 11.73 -26.86 -24.84
C GLU A 608 10.58 -27.88 -24.90
N ASN A 609 9.75 -27.98 -23.85
CA ASN A 609 8.59 -28.83 -23.86
C ASN A 609 7.58 -28.39 -24.92
N MET A 610 7.31 -29.29 -25.86
CA MET A 610 6.34 -29.04 -26.92
C MET A 610 4.93 -29.37 -26.46
N THR A 611 3.98 -28.46 -26.71
CA THR A 611 2.57 -28.63 -26.41
C THR A 611 1.73 -28.42 -27.68
N ILE A 612 0.69 -29.20 -27.83
CA ILE A 612 -0.26 -29.07 -28.96
C ILE A 612 -1.23 -27.96 -28.63
N VAL A 613 -1.31 -26.95 -29.49
CA VAL A 613 -2.31 -25.84 -29.38
C VAL A 613 -3.58 -26.24 -30.10
N ILE A 614 -3.45 -26.63 -31.36
CA ILE A 614 -4.46 -27.21 -32.23
C ILE A 614 -3.76 -28.22 -33.17
N PRO A 615 -4.48 -29.12 -33.85
CA PRO A 615 -3.87 -29.99 -34.86
C PRO A 615 -3.04 -29.20 -35.87
N GLY A 616 -1.76 -29.53 -36.02
CA GLY A 616 -0.83 -28.83 -36.91
C GLY A 616 -0.19 -27.54 -36.37
N LEU A 617 -0.55 -27.09 -35.15
CA LEU A 617 0.11 -26.00 -34.47
C LEU A 617 0.62 -26.44 -33.08
N MET A 618 1.89 -26.34 -32.88
CA MET A 618 2.58 -26.66 -31.65
C MET A 618 3.19 -25.43 -31.04
N LYS A 619 3.31 -25.38 -29.72
CA LYS A 619 4.00 -24.32 -28.98
C LYS A 619 5.18 -24.91 -28.24
N GLN A 620 6.33 -24.25 -28.35
CA GLN A 620 7.58 -24.63 -27.72
C GLN A 620 8.35 -23.37 -27.31
N GLY A 621 8.92 -23.34 -26.12
CA GLY A 621 9.80 -22.24 -25.74
C GLY A 621 11.13 -22.29 -26.49
N ASN A 622 11.94 -21.24 -26.32
CA ASN A 622 13.29 -21.15 -26.89
C ASN A 622 14.30 -20.83 -25.79
N PRO A 623 15.19 -21.78 -25.41
CA PRO A 623 16.18 -21.56 -24.37
C PRO A 623 17.20 -20.46 -24.70
N ASN A 624 17.32 -20.04 -25.96
CA ASN A 624 18.28 -19.03 -26.39
C ASN A 624 17.75 -17.58 -26.20
N VAL A 625 16.50 -17.41 -25.84
CA VAL A 625 15.91 -16.08 -25.62
C VAL A 625 16.55 -15.41 -24.39
N LYS A 626 16.99 -14.18 -24.57
CA LYS A 626 17.67 -13.38 -23.55
C LYS A 626 16.73 -12.39 -22.90
N ALA A 627 17.01 -12.03 -21.66
CA ALA A 627 16.36 -10.91 -20.99
C ALA A 627 16.64 -9.58 -21.71
N THR A 628 15.71 -8.65 -21.61
CA THR A 628 15.73 -7.39 -22.37
C THR A 628 15.72 -6.19 -21.42
N MET A 629 16.42 -5.12 -21.80
CA MET A 629 16.44 -3.86 -21.05
C MET A 629 15.34 -2.93 -21.55
N GLU A 630 14.67 -2.29 -20.61
CA GLU A 630 13.66 -1.26 -20.86
C GLU A 630 14.11 0.09 -20.28
N TRP A 631 13.92 1.16 -21.03
CA TRP A 631 14.20 2.54 -20.65
C TRP A 631 12.93 3.38 -20.80
N GLY A 632 12.61 4.18 -19.78
CA GLY A 632 11.34 4.91 -19.75
C GLY A 632 11.47 6.34 -19.23
N PRO A 633 11.84 7.35 -20.07
CA PRO A 633 11.71 8.75 -19.69
C PRO A 633 10.24 9.20 -19.67
N ILE A 634 9.87 9.94 -18.64
CA ILE A 634 8.52 10.50 -18.44
C ILE A 634 8.68 11.97 -18.05
N PHE A 635 8.06 12.87 -18.82
CA PHE A 635 7.88 14.26 -18.45
C PHE A 635 6.43 14.49 -18.08
N ARG A 636 6.15 15.05 -16.89
CA ARG A 636 4.81 15.21 -16.34
C ARG A 636 4.55 16.64 -15.88
N TYR A 637 3.41 17.17 -16.28
CA TYR A 637 2.82 18.38 -15.72
C TYR A 637 1.60 18.03 -14.89
N THR A 638 1.53 18.54 -13.66
CA THR A 638 0.37 18.39 -12.80
C THR A 638 -0.11 19.78 -12.37
N TYR A 639 -1.42 20.03 -12.53
CA TYR A 639 -2.11 21.18 -11.97
C TYR A 639 -3.15 20.71 -10.96
N ASN A 640 -3.29 21.39 -9.84
CA ASN A 640 -4.24 21.03 -8.81
C ASN A 640 -4.71 22.27 -8.02
N ASP A 641 -6.03 22.49 -8.07
CA ASP A 641 -6.72 23.45 -7.18
C ASP A 641 -7.98 22.79 -6.58
N ALA A 642 -8.85 23.59 -5.94
CA ALA A 642 -10.08 23.08 -5.31
C ALA A 642 -11.10 22.51 -6.31
N MET A 643 -11.07 22.93 -7.57
CA MET A 643 -12.04 22.61 -8.61
C MET A 643 -11.49 21.63 -9.65
N LEU A 644 -10.22 21.77 -9.99
CA LEU A 644 -9.58 21.08 -11.10
C LEU A 644 -8.30 20.37 -10.66
N TYR A 645 -8.20 19.09 -11.02
CA TYR A 645 -6.93 18.37 -11.07
C TYR A 645 -6.69 17.95 -12.53
N LEU A 646 -5.57 18.37 -13.07
CA LEU A 646 -5.12 17.99 -14.41
C LEU A 646 -3.73 17.40 -14.34
N GLN A 647 -3.53 16.27 -14.96
CA GLN A 647 -2.24 15.67 -15.18
C GLN A 647 -2.06 15.37 -16.68
N VAL A 648 -0.94 15.79 -17.24
CA VAL A 648 -0.53 15.44 -18.60
C VAL A 648 0.90 14.91 -18.53
N ALA A 649 1.14 13.77 -19.15
CA ALA A 649 2.45 13.15 -19.21
C ALA A 649 2.83 12.91 -20.68
N LEU A 650 4.06 13.25 -21.03
CA LEU A 650 4.73 12.81 -22.24
C LEU A 650 5.71 11.72 -21.83
N TYR A 651 5.71 10.60 -22.52
CA TYR A 651 6.60 9.50 -22.19
C TYR A 651 7.04 8.70 -23.41
N GLY A 652 8.17 8.04 -23.24
CA GLY A 652 8.67 7.05 -24.16
C GLY A 652 9.13 5.83 -23.39
N ILE A 653 8.87 4.65 -23.92
CA ILE A 653 9.38 3.38 -23.42
C ILE A 653 10.10 2.70 -24.56
N TYR A 654 11.37 2.47 -24.39
CA TYR A 654 12.22 1.76 -25.34
C TYR A 654 12.70 0.45 -24.73
N ASN A 655 12.47 -0.65 -25.43
CA ASN A 655 12.93 -1.97 -25.03
C ASN A 655 13.84 -2.53 -26.12
N ASP A 656 15.08 -2.81 -25.77
CA ASP A 656 16.06 -3.42 -26.65
C ASP A 656 15.83 -4.93 -26.71
N LYS A 657 15.92 -5.50 -27.91
CA LYS A 657 15.81 -6.95 -28.14
C LYS A 657 14.52 -7.57 -27.59
N VAL A 658 13.39 -6.88 -27.80
CA VAL A 658 12.07 -7.33 -27.31
C VAL A 658 11.81 -8.80 -27.62
N ILE A 659 11.24 -9.52 -26.65
CA ILE A 659 10.83 -10.91 -26.86
C ILE A 659 9.54 -10.91 -27.69
N THR A 660 9.56 -11.58 -28.84
CA THR A 660 8.43 -11.69 -29.80
C THR A 660 8.21 -13.13 -30.24
N PRO A 661 7.00 -13.50 -30.68
CA PRO A 661 6.74 -14.80 -31.23
C PRO A 661 7.49 -15.01 -32.55
N TYR A 662 7.92 -16.24 -32.78
CA TYR A 662 8.55 -16.73 -33.99
C TYR A 662 7.87 -18.01 -34.44
N TYR A 663 7.57 -18.15 -35.72
CA TYR A 663 6.90 -19.31 -36.28
C TYR A 663 7.75 -19.95 -37.35
N TYR A 664 7.77 -21.28 -37.40
CA TYR A 664 8.45 -22.01 -38.46
C TYR A 664 7.75 -23.32 -38.75
N TRP A 665 7.88 -23.78 -40.03
CA TRP A 665 7.39 -25.05 -40.45
C TRP A 665 8.34 -26.20 -40.06
N THR A 666 7.77 -27.33 -39.61
CA THR A 666 8.52 -28.56 -39.32
C THR A 666 7.64 -29.78 -39.57
N THR A 667 8.21 -30.98 -39.48
CA THR A 667 7.47 -32.24 -39.55
C THR A 667 7.51 -32.89 -38.18
N VAL A 668 6.34 -33.17 -37.60
CA VAL A 668 6.17 -33.84 -36.32
C VAL A 668 5.31 -35.06 -36.54
N ASN A 669 5.79 -36.25 -36.22
CA ASN A 669 5.08 -37.50 -36.44
C ASN A 669 4.56 -37.65 -37.89
N ASP A 670 5.44 -37.38 -38.86
CA ASP A 670 5.18 -37.42 -40.30
C ASP A 670 4.09 -36.43 -40.80
N LYS A 671 3.66 -35.51 -39.97
CA LYS A 671 2.70 -34.47 -40.33
C LYS A 671 3.40 -33.10 -40.37
N ARG A 672 3.17 -32.37 -41.47
CA ARG A 672 3.63 -30.97 -41.57
C ARG A 672 2.93 -30.10 -40.52
N SER A 673 3.69 -29.42 -39.69
CA SER A 673 3.19 -28.66 -38.53
C SER A 673 3.94 -27.34 -38.40
N ILE A 674 3.26 -26.33 -37.82
CA ILE A 674 3.88 -25.08 -37.41
C ILE A 674 4.28 -25.19 -35.96
N VAL A 675 5.48 -24.72 -35.64
CA VAL A 675 5.91 -24.49 -34.26
C VAL A 675 5.88 -22.99 -33.99
N SER A 676 5.10 -22.60 -33.00
CA SER A 676 5.12 -21.27 -32.40
C SER A 676 6.18 -21.27 -31.29
N THR A 677 7.17 -20.42 -31.40
CA THR A 677 8.25 -20.25 -30.43
C THR A 677 8.55 -18.77 -30.20
N TYR A 678 9.68 -18.44 -29.63
CA TYR A 678 10.05 -17.07 -29.29
C TYR A 678 11.43 -16.72 -29.84
N GLU A 679 11.61 -15.44 -30.18
CA GLU A 679 12.89 -14.84 -30.52
C GLU A 679 13.12 -13.54 -29.76
N ASN A 680 14.35 -13.03 -29.75
CA ASN A 680 14.64 -11.65 -29.46
C ASN A 680 14.56 -10.84 -30.74
N GLY A 681 13.48 -10.10 -30.93
CA GLY A 681 13.34 -9.10 -31.99
C GLY A 681 14.33 -7.95 -31.83
N SER A 682 14.28 -6.97 -32.74
CA SER A 682 15.23 -5.86 -32.71
C SER A 682 14.93 -4.86 -31.61
N PHE A 683 13.70 -4.36 -31.53
CA PHE A 683 13.26 -3.41 -30.49
C PHE A 683 11.74 -3.30 -30.39
N TYR A 684 11.29 -2.77 -29.25
CA TYR A 684 9.95 -2.21 -29.03
C TYR A 684 10.07 -0.76 -28.58
N TRP A 685 9.33 0.13 -29.21
CA TRP A 685 9.26 1.52 -28.83
C TRP A 685 7.82 1.97 -28.72
N ARG A 686 7.43 2.49 -27.55
CA ARG A 686 6.13 3.09 -27.27
C ARG A 686 6.35 4.52 -26.79
N TYR A 687 5.70 5.47 -27.43
CA TYR A 687 5.80 6.88 -27.09
C TYR A 687 4.48 7.59 -27.34
N GLY A 688 4.22 8.62 -26.53
CA GLY A 688 2.97 9.37 -26.65
C GLY A 688 2.64 10.21 -25.44
N THR A 689 1.34 10.42 -25.27
CA THR A 689 0.78 11.24 -24.18
C THR A 689 -0.21 10.45 -23.36
N GLY A 690 -0.15 10.61 -22.03
CA GLY A 690 -1.19 10.20 -21.11
C GLY A 690 -1.81 11.44 -20.45
N TYR A 691 -3.10 11.40 -20.18
CA TYR A 691 -3.79 12.49 -19.52
C TYR A 691 -4.79 11.99 -18.48
N TYR A 692 -5.01 12.79 -17.45
CA TYR A 692 -6.07 12.60 -16.48
C TYR A 692 -6.61 13.95 -16.03
N LEU A 693 -7.93 14.09 -16.08
CA LEU A 693 -8.67 15.28 -15.66
C LEU A 693 -9.71 14.87 -14.60
N GLN A 694 -9.76 15.61 -13.52
CA GLN A 694 -10.81 15.51 -12.50
C GLN A 694 -11.38 16.89 -12.24
N PHE A 695 -12.68 17.04 -12.36
CA PHE A 695 -13.38 18.30 -12.20
C PHE A 695 -14.45 18.20 -11.11
N LYS A 696 -14.42 19.15 -10.16
CA LYS A 696 -15.35 19.28 -9.03
C LYS A 696 -16.11 20.61 -9.17
N PRO A 697 -17.27 20.64 -9.83
CA PRO A 697 -18.00 21.88 -10.11
C PRO A 697 -18.31 22.70 -8.87
N PHE A 698 -18.59 22.06 -7.75
CA PHE A 698 -18.95 22.71 -6.48
C PHE A 698 -17.76 22.90 -5.52
N LYS A 699 -16.54 22.65 -5.97
CA LYS A 699 -15.31 22.70 -5.14
C LYS A 699 -15.34 21.81 -3.89
N ASN A 700 -16.19 20.79 -3.90
CA ASN A 700 -16.36 19.79 -2.83
C ASN A 700 -16.53 18.38 -3.41
N GLU A 701 -16.87 17.38 -2.61
CA GLU A 701 -17.01 15.98 -3.03
C GLU A 701 -18.45 15.61 -3.47
N VAL A 702 -19.37 16.58 -3.58
CA VAL A 702 -20.76 16.30 -3.97
C VAL A 702 -20.83 15.76 -5.41
N LEU A 703 -20.08 16.34 -6.33
CA LEU A 703 -19.99 15.89 -7.71
C LEU A 703 -18.54 15.92 -8.18
N LYS A 704 -18.09 14.80 -8.72
CA LYS A 704 -16.76 14.64 -9.28
C LYS A 704 -16.88 13.99 -10.67
N LEU A 705 -16.39 14.67 -11.68
CA LEU A 705 -16.29 14.19 -13.06
C LEU A 705 -14.83 13.83 -13.35
N MET A 706 -14.61 12.71 -14.01
CA MET A 706 -13.27 12.17 -14.28
C MET A 706 -13.15 11.69 -15.70
N VAL A 707 -12.05 12.05 -16.36
CA VAL A 707 -11.68 11.58 -17.69
C VAL A 707 -10.20 11.27 -17.68
N GLY A 708 -9.81 10.14 -18.25
CA GLY A 708 -8.41 9.74 -18.38
C GLY A 708 -8.17 8.89 -19.62
N GLY A 709 -6.95 8.87 -20.09
CA GLY A 709 -6.59 8.09 -21.27
C GLY A 709 -5.18 8.37 -21.76
N GLY A 710 -4.91 7.90 -22.95
CA GLY A 710 -3.63 8.09 -23.62
C GLY A 710 -3.80 8.09 -25.12
N PHE A 711 -2.78 8.60 -25.79
CA PHE A 711 -2.65 8.55 -27.24
C PHE A 711 -1.19 8.24 -27.58
N GLU A 712 -0.94 7.01 -27.99
CA GLU A 712 0.40 6.44 -28.06
C GLU A 712 0.65 5.71 -29.37
N ARG A 713 1.89 5.80 -29.84
CA ARG A 713 2.39 5.02 -30.96
C ARG A 713 3.25 3.88 -30.44
N GLU A 714 2.95 2.67 -30.89
CA GLU A 714 3.71 1.46 -30.63
C GLU A 714 4.41 1.01 -31.91
N VAL A 715 5.70 0.74 -31.82
CA VAL A 715 6.53 0.25 -32.92
C VAL A 715 7.29 -0.97 -32.45
N ILE A 716 7.09 -2.11 -33.13
CA ILE A 716 7.76 -3.37 -32.83
C ILE A 716 8.53 -3.80 -34.04
N SER A 717 9.76 -4.22 -33.88
CA SER A 717 10.60 -4.76 -34.97
C SER A 717 11.09 -6.16 -34.58
N ASN A 718 10.77 -7.13 -35.40
CA ASN A 718 11.15 -8.54 -35.28
C ASN A 718 11.61 -9.11 -36.62
N SER A 719 11.83 -10.42 -36.75
CA SER A 719 12.24 -11.09 -37.96
C SER A 719 11.23 -10.99 -39.14
N TYR A 720 9.95 -10.70 -38.82
CA TYR A 720 8.89 -10.51 -39.85
C TYR A 720 8.75 -9.06 -40.33
N GLY A 721 9.56 -8.13 -39.77
CA GLY A 721 9.55 -6.74 -40.16
C GLY A 721 9.19 -5.77 -39.07
N ARG A 722 8.70 -4.60 -39.48
CA ARG A 722 8.35 -3.51 -38.57
C ARG A 722 6.84 -3.35 -38.51
N HIS A 723 6.28 -3.53 -37.30
CA HIS A 723 4.86 -3.38 -37.03
C HIS A 723 4.60 -2.08 -36.30
N CYS A 724 3.58 -1.34 -36.70
CA CYS A 724 3.25 -0.03 -36.16
C CYS A 724 1.77 0.03 -35.78
N TYR A 725 1.48 0.30 -34.50
CA TYR A 725 0.13 0.32 -33.98
C TYR A 725 -0.15 1.61 -33.21
N TRP A 726 -1.44 1.93 -33.03
CA TRP A 726 -1.91 2.95 -32.13
C TRP A 726 -2.58 2.34 -30.91
N TRP A 727 -2.28 2.88 -29.74
CA TRP A 727 -2.95 2.57 -28.49
C TRP A 727 -3.57 3.84 -27.92
N SER A 728 -4.91 3.85 -27.75
CA SER A 728 -5.67 5.03 -27.33
C SER A 728 -6.81 4.63 -26.39
N PRO A 729 -6.51 4.18 -25.16
CA PRO A 729 -7.52 3.85 -24.19
C PRO A 729 -8.20 5.12 -23.66
N PHE A 730 -9.48 5.03 -23.36
CA PHE A 730 -10.27 6.11 -22.80
C PHE A 730 -11.07 5.63 -21.59
N LYS A 731 -10.99 6.34 -20.49
CA LYS A 731 -11.71 6.06 -19.23
C LYS A 731 -12.50 7.29 -18.79
N TYR A 732 -13.67 7.08 -18.24
CA TYR A 732 -14.52 8.16 -17.73
C TYR A 732 -15.22 7.73 -16.45
N GLY A 733 -15.60 8.71 -15.62
CA GLY A 733 -16.30 8.44 -14.37
C GLY A 733 -17.05 9.65 -13.85
N ILE A 734 -18.15 9.39 -13.16
CA ILE A 734 -18.98 10.36 -12.46
C ILE A 734 -19.19 9.82 -11.05
N ASN A 735 -18.88 10.61 -10.03
CA ASN A 735 -19.17 10.27 -8.65
C ASN A 735 -20.04 11.36 -8.04
N PHE A 736 -21.14 10.95 -7.44
CA PHE A 736 -22.03 11.78 -6.67
C PHE A 736 -22.07 11.31 -5.23
N ARG A 737 -22.00 12.27 -4.27
CA ARG A 737 -22.10 11.94 -2.85
C ARG A 737 -22.73 13.09 -2.08
N LYS A 738 -23.84 12.84 -1.40
CA LYS A 738 -24.52 13.84 -0.54
C LYS A 738 -25.11 13.18 0.70
N GLY A 739 -24.61 13.55 1.87
CA GLY A 739 -25.04 12.98 3.14
C GLY A 739 -24.83 11.46 3.18
N ASN A 740 -25.89 10.73 3.45
CA ASN A 740 -25.87 9.25 3.57
C ASN A 740 -25.94 8.51 2.22
N TRP A 741 -26.13 9.23 1.12
CA TRP A 741 -26.29 8.67 -0.21
C TRP A 741 -25.04 8.87 -1.07
N GLY A 742 -24.72 7.89 -1.86
CA GLY A 742 -23.73 8.03 -2.91
C GLY A 742 -24.11 7.21 -4.14
N ALA A 743 -23.66 7.69 -5.29
CA ALA A 743 -23.79 6.97 -6.56
C ALA A 743 -22.54 7.21 -7.41
N SER A 744 -22.15 6.23 -8.18
CA SER A 744 -21.09 6.39 -9.15
C SER A 744 -21.42 5.64 -10.44
N TYR A 745 -20.93 6.19 -11.53
CA TYR A 745 -20.91 5.52 -12.82
C TYR A 745 -19.51 5.67 -13.42
N GLN A 746 -18.97 4.60 -13.97
CA GLN A 746 -17.68 4.63 -14.65
C GLN A 746 -17.65 3.65 -15.80
N GLY A 747 -16.78 3.93 -16.76
CA GLY A 747 -16.57 3.08 -17.90
C GLY A 747 -15.24 3.33 -18.57
N ASN A 748 -14.91 2.44 -19.52
CA ASN A 748 -13.77 2.60 -20.40
C ASN A 748 -14.14 2.19 -21.82
N ILE A 749 -13.42 2.77 -22.76
CA ILE A 749 -13.37 2.34 -24.14
C ILE A 749 -11.97 1.74 -24.33
N PRO A 750 -11.84 0.41 -24.40
CA PRO A 750 -10.55 -0.24 -24.53
C PRO A 750 -9.93 -0.02 -25.90
N SER A 751 -8.61 -0.09 -25.96
CA SER A 751 -7.84 -0.09 -27.21
C SER A 751 -6.82 -1.21 -27.14
N LYS A 752 -6.49 -1.85 -28.24
CA LYS A 752 -5.54 -2.97 -28.27
C LYS A 752 -4.11 -2.45 -28.08
N MET A 753 -3.47 -2.86 -26.99
CA MET A 753 -2.07 -2.59 -26.68
C MET A 753 -1.20 -3.79 -27.07
N ALA A 754 0.00 -3.55 -27.57
CA ALA A 754 0.97 -4.60 -27.85
C ALA A 754 1.51 -5.19 -26.54
N VAL A 755 1.41 -6.49 -26.39
CA VAL A 755 1.88 -7.27 -25.26
C VAL A 755 2.63 -8.48 -25.78
N LEU A 756 3.93 -8.54 -25.59
CA LEU A 756 4.84 -9.65 -25.99
C LEU A 756 4.50 -10.36 -27.31
N ASP A 757 3.46 -11.16 -27.32
CA ASP A 757 3.11 -12.08 -28.40
C ASP A 757 2.00 -11.55 -29.31
N TYR A 758 1.18 -10.61 -28.81
CA TYR A 758 -0.06 -10.17 -29.46
C TYR A 758 -0.49 -8.79 -29.00
N ARG A 759 -1.50 -8.25 -29.68
CA ARG A 759 -2.21 -7.04 -29.25
C ARG A 759 -3.45 -7.43 -28.47
N LYS A 760 -3.59 -6.88 -27.25
CA LYS A 760 -4.68 -7.21 -26.35
C LYS A 760 -5.48 -5.98 -25.95
N ALA A 761 -6.80 -6.09 -25.95
CA ALA A 761 -7.69 -5.11 -25.36
C ALA A 761 -8.29 -5.64 -24.07
N ASP A 762 -8.35 -4.76 -23.05
CA ASP A 762 -9.13 -5.03 -21.85
C ASP A 762 -10.63 -5.00 -22.16
N GLU A 763 -11.43 -5.54 -21.23
CA GLU A 763 -12.89 -5.52 -21.36
C GLU A 763 -13.46 -4.08 -21.37
N PRO A 764 -14.51 -3.80 -22.14
CA PRO A 764 -15.28 -2.57 -22.04
C PRO A 764 -16.07 -2.56 -20.73
N LYS A 765 -15.61 -1.81 -19.75
CA LYS A 765 -16.30 -1.66 -18.47
C LYS A 765 -17.42 -0.64 -18.54
N SER A 766 -18.57 -0.97 -17.95
CA SER A 766 -19.62 -0.03 -17.62
C SER A 766 -20.20 -0.42 -16.27
N GLU A 767 -19.82 0.32 -15.23
CA GLU A 767 -20.12 0.01 -13.84
C GLU A 767 -20.94 1.13 -13.21
N PHE A 768 -22.03 0.76 -12.60
CA PHE A 768 -22.87 1.64 -11.80
C PHE A 768 -22.84 1.16 -10.35
N SER A 769 -22.79 2.09 -9.41
CA SER A 769 -23.03 1.77 -8.00
C SER A 769 -23.89 2.84 -7.35
N ALA A 770 -24.74 2.42 -6.42
CA ALA A 770 -25.46 3.31 -5.51
C ALA A 770 -25.41 2.71 -4.11
N PHE A 771 -25.30 3.57 -3.09
CA PHE A 771 -25.32 3.09 -1.72
C PHE A 771 -26.09 4.04 -0.79
N TYR A 772 -26.62 3.47 0.27
CA TYR A 772 -27.13 4.16 1.44
C TYR A 772 -26.35 3.76 2.69
N GLN A 773 -25.88 4.73 3.45
CA GLN A 773 -25.09 4.50 4.66
C GLN A 773 -25.80 5.09 5.88
N LYS A 774 -25.93 4.29 6.96
CA LYS A 774 -26.48 4.75 8.24
C LYS A 774 -25.69 4.18 9.40
N GLY A 775 -24.95 5.04 10.10
CA GLY A 775 -24.06 4.60 11.18
C GLY A 775 -23.00 3.61 10.70
N ALA A 776 -22.97 2.45 11.31
CA ALA A 776 -22.02 1.36 10.97
C ALA A 776 -22.41 0.56 9.72
N TRP A 777 -23.65 0.68 9.23
CA TRP A 777 -24.19 -0.09 8.11
C TRP A 777 -24.10 0.67 6.79
N ARG A 778 -23.79 -0.08 5.71
CA ARG A 778 -23.96 0.37 4.33
C ARG A 778 -24.66 -0.71 3.53
N PHE A 779 -25.65 -0.30 2.77
CA PHE A 779 -26.36 -1.12 1.78
C PHE A 779 -26.04 -0.58 0.40
N SER A 780 -25.66 -1.47 -0.50
CA SER A 780 -25.18 -1.11 -1.83
C SER A 780 -25.89 -1.91 -2.92
N LEU A 781 -26.13 -1.25 -4.04
CA LEU A 781 -26.56 -1.84 -5.28
C LEU A 781 -25.49 -1.58 -6.32
N TYR A 782 -25.05 -2.62 -7.03
CA TYR A 782 -24.08 -2.51 -8.11
C TYR A 782 -24.69 -3.04 -9.41
N GLY A 783 -24.30 -2.44 -10.52
CA GLY A 783 -24.58 -2.94 -11.86
C GLY A 783 -23.31 -2.94 -12.67
N MET A 784 -22.99 -4.06 -13.30
CA MET A 784 -21.79 -4.21 -14.12
C MET A 784 -22.17 -4.66 -15.54
N TRP A 785 -21.36 -4.26 -16.51
CA TRP A 785 -21.56 -4.58 -17.95
C TRP A 785 -22.95 -4.21 -18.43
N MET A 786 -23.44 -3.02 -18.03
CA MET A 786 -24.82 -2.59 -18.28
C MET A 786 -25.12 -2.39 -19.77
N PHE A 787 -24.13 -1.97 -20.57
CA PHE A 787 -24.32 -1.65 -21.98
C PHE A 787 -23.63 -2.63 -22.93
N ALA A 788 -22.52 -3.25 -22.51
CA ALA A 788 -21.79 -4.24 -23.28
C ALA A 788 -21.45 -5.44 -22.40
N PRO A 789 -21.38 -6.69 -22.92
CA PRO A 789 -20.91 -7.83 -22.17
C PRO A 789 -19.41 -7.69 -21.84
N ALA A 790 -18.95 -8.46 -20.86
CA ALA A 790 -17.53 -8.63 -20.60
C ALA A 790 -16.91 -9.31 -21.83
N LYS A 791 -16.15 -8.56 -22.61
CA LYS A 791 -15.51 -9.01 -23.86
C LYS A 791 -14.02 -8.70 -23.80
N TYR A 792 -13.19 -9.69 -24.11
CA TYR A 792 -11.75 -9.59 -24.22
C TYR A 792 -11.34 -9.93 -25.63
N GLU A 793 -10.42 -9.19 -26.21
CA GLU A 793 -9.91 -9.43 -27.54
C GLU A 793 -8.40 -9.49 -27.53
N SER A 794 -7.83 -10.46 -28.25
CA SER A 794 -6.43 -10.50 -28.60
C SER A 794 -6.22 -10.79 -30.08
N GLN A 795 -5.09 -10.35 -30.60
CA GLN A 795 -4.73 -10.49 -31.99
C GLN A 795 -3.23 -10.60 -32.11
N SER A 796 -2.72 -11.60 -32.81
CA SER A 796 -1.31 -11.71 -33.14
C SER A 796 -0.80 -10.48 -33.90
N PHE A 797 0.51 -10.27 -33.91
CA PHE A 797 1.12 -9.35 -34.87
C PHE A 797 0.95 -9.93 -36.26
N ASP A 798 0.88 -9.05 -37.27
CA ASP A 798 0.78 -9.47 -38.68
C ASP A 798 1.99 -10.36 -39.01
N ASN A 799 1.72 -11.55 -39.53
CA ASN A 799 2.73 -12.57 -39.76
C ASN A 799 2.47 -13.32 -41.06
N PRO A 800 3.47 -13.57 -41.91
CA PRO A 800 3.28 -14.25 -43.19
C PRO A 800 2.96 -15.75 -43.05
N ILE A 801 3.28 -16.37 -41.89
CA ILE A 801 3.07 -17.81 -41.66
C ILE A 801 1.75 -18.09 -40.98
N MET A 802 1.45 -17.35 -39.88
CA MET A 802 0.26 -17.59 -39.08
C MET A 802 -0.23 -16.29 -38.46
N ASN A 803 -1.54 -16.05 -38.55
CA ASN A 803 -2.21 -14.99 -37.81
C ASN A 803 -3.29 -15.61 -36.91
N GLN A 804 -3.48 -15.04 -35.74
CA GLN A 804 -4.47 -15.46 -34.77
C GLN A 804 -5.32 -14.30 -34.31
N THR A 805 -6.63 -14.49 -34.26
CA THR A 805 -7.55 -13.63 -33.51
C THR A 805 -8.29 -14.44 -32.48
N GLU A 806 -8.41 -13.87 -31.30
CA GLU A 806 -9.07 -14.52 -30.16
C GLU A 806 -10.05 -13.53 -29.54
N GLN A 807 -11.25 -14.02 -29.24
CA GLN A 807 -12.30 -13.25 -28.56
C GLN A 807 -12.92 -14.09 -27.47
N HIS A 808 -13.02 -13.53 -26.28
CA HIS A 808 -13.72 -14.13 -25.14
C HIS A 808 -14.90 -13.28 -24.74
N ILE A 809 -16.07 -13.90 -24.58
CA ILE A 809 -17.30 -13.22 -24.13
C ILE A 809 -17.90 -13.98 -22.94
N ILE A 810 -18.08 -13.31 -21.81
CA ILE A 810 -18.77 -13.87 -20.66
C ILE A 810 -20.23 -13.39 -20.69
N LYS A 811 -21.12 -14.21 -21.25
CA LYS A 811 -22.53 -13.84 -21.41
C LYS A 811 -23.28 -13.70 -20.08
N ASP A 812 -22.90 -14.48 -19.07
CA ASP A 812 -23.49 -14.43 -17.73
C ASP A 812 -23.29 -13.08 -17.04
N ASN A 813 -22.25 -12.36 -17.38
CA ASN A 813 -21.93 -11.04 -16.78
C ASN A 813 -22.72 -9.89 -17.41
N ARG A 814 -23.42 -10.11 -18.52
CA ARG A 814 -24.19 -9.04 -19.16
C ARG A 814 -25.30 -8.55 -18.24
N ARG A 815 -25.31 -7.24 -17.95
CA ARG A 815 -26.26 -6.57 -17.06
C ARG A 815 -26.31 -7.22 -15.66
N MET A 816 -25.18 -7.56 -15.13
CA MET A 816 -25.08 -8.16 -13.81
C MET A 816 -25.47 -7.16 -12.73
N LEU A 817 -26.43 -7.54 -11.89
CA LEU A 817 -26.83 -6.79 -10.70
C LEU A 817 -26.34 -7.52 -9.45
N MET A 818 -25.81 -6.75 -8.49
CA MET A 818 -25.33 -7.27 -7.21
C MET A 818 -25.86 -6.47 -6.05
N LEU A 819 -26.06 -7.13 -4.93
CA LEU A 819 -26.38 -6.50 -3.64
C LEU A 819 -25.17 -6.62 -2.71
N GLY A 820 -24.91 -5.54 -1.99
CA GLY A 820 -23.86 -5.49 -0.99
C GLY A 820 -24.36 -5.02 0.37
N VAL A 821 -23.86 -5.66 1.43
CA VAL A 821 -24.12 -5.28 2.82
C VAL A 821 -22.79 -5.22 3.54
N SER A 822 -22.53 -4.11 4.20
CA SER A 822 -21.31 -3.91 4.97
C SER A 822 -21.62 -3.41 6.37
N TYR A 823 -20.86 -3.89 7.34
CA TYR A 823 -20.91 -3.46 8.72
C TYR A 823 -19.51 -3.20 9.27
N ASN A 824 -19.34 -2.07 9.95
CA ASN A 824 -18.09 -1.68 10.59
C ASN A 824 -18.32 -1.22 12.02
N PHE A 825 -17.66 -1.84 12.98
CA PHE A 825 -17.74 -1.46 14.37
C PHE A 825 -16.34 -1.11 14.92
N PHE A 826 -16.27 0.04 15.59
CA PHE A 826 -15.06 0.55 16.24
C PHE A 826 -15.31 0.75 17.73
N SER A 827 -14.49 0.16 18.59
CA SER A 827 -14.54 0.36 20.04
C SER A 827 -13.17 0.76 20.58
N GLY A 828 -13.15 1.70 21.54
CA GLY A 828 -11.94 2.13 22.25
C GLY A 828 -11.04 3.09 21.47
N LYS A 829 -9.93 3.45 22.09
CA LYS A 829 -8.83 4.23 21.53
C LYS A 829 -7.81 3.26 20.89
N LYS A 830 -7.29 3.55 19.69
CA LYS A 830 -6.52 2.59 18.85
C LYS A 830 -5.14 3.09 18.49
N LYS A 831 -4.12 2.20 18.51
CA LYS A 831 -2.72 2.47 18.17
C LYS A 831 -2.33 1.72 16.88
N ASN A 832 -1.64 2.36 15.96
CA ASN A 832 -1.14 1.74 14.72
C ASN A 832 0.33 1.40 14.80
N ILE A 833 0.70 0.34 14.12
CA ILE A 833 2.04 -0.26 14.09
C ILE A 833 2.62 -0.12 12.68
N ARG A 834 3.91 0.16 12.55
CA ARG A 834 4.61 0.50 11.30
C ARG A 834 5.34 -0.69 10.69
N LYS A 835 5.22 -0.86 9.38
CA LYS A 835 6.05 -1.72 8.51
C LYS A 835 6.36 -0.98 7.19
N ASN A 836 7.62 -0.89 6.77
CA ASN A 836 8.03 -0.14 5.58
C ASN A 836 8.21 -1.02 4.34
N ILE A 837 8.37 -2.32 4.51
CA ILE A 837 8.64 -3.30 3.45
C ILE A 837 7.50 -4.31 3.39
N ASN A 838 7.13 -4.77 2.19
CA ASN A 838 6.14 -5.82 1.99
C ASN A 838 6.49 -6.67 0.78
N ASN A 839 6.84 -7.92 1.03
CA ASN A 839 7.11 -8.90 -0.01
C ASN A 839 5.87 -9.77 -0.26
N TYR A 840 5.61 -10.07 -1.52
CA TYR A 840 4.49 -10.91 -1.94
C TYR A 840 4.92 -11.82 -3.07
N ASP A 841 4.65 -13.11 -2.90
CA ASP A 841 4.87 -14.12 -3.93
C ASP A 841 3.53 -14.56 -4.53
N SER A 842 3.32 -14.25 -5.81
CA SER A 842 2.06 -14.49 -6.54
C SER A 842 2.06 -15.72 -7.44
N ASP A 843 3.23 -16.36 -7.63
CA ASP A 843 3.34 -17.47 -8.58
C ASP A 843 2.87 -18.79 -7.97
N ALA A 844 1.75 -19.27 -8.41
CA ALA A 844 1.14 -20.54 -7.95
C ALA A 844 1.72 -21.79 -8.61
N GLY A 845 2.63 -21.65 -9.59
CA GLY A 845 3.26 -22.77 -10.26
C GLY A 845 2.35 -23.59 -11.17
N ALA A 846 1.24 -23.02 -11.63
CA ALA A 846 0.40 -23.61 -12.67
C ALA A 846 1.00 -23.32 -14.07
N PHE A 847 0.84 -24.24 -14.98
CA PHE A 847 1.18 -24.01 -16.39
C PHE A 847 0.13 -23.09 -17.01
N LYS A 848 0.56 -22.08 -17.75
CA LYS A 848 -0.28 -21.17 -18.52
C LYS A 848 0.04 -21.32 -20.00
#